data_5664ebba0c0cf82a65aafa90754eeb48
#
_entry.id   5664ebba0c0cf82a65aafa90754eeb48
#
_cell.length_a   1.000
_cell.length_b   1.000
_cell.length_c   1.000
_cell.angle_alpha   90.00
_cell.angle_beta   90.00
_cell.angle_gamma   90.00
#
_symmetry.space_group_name_H-M   'P 1'
#
loop_
_entity.id
_entity.type
_entity.pdbx_description
1 polymer ?
#
loop_
_entity_poly.entity_id
_entity_poly.type
_entity_poly.pdbx_seq_one_letter_code
_entity_poly.pdbx_strand_id
1 'polypeptide(L)'
;MASIAPSSLNDNSKKSKGRLLYVGVQLHCPINLTKEFEASMKLGFSFILAPLVHPRGSRSKKMVEDRQSAFTRSDLVLNTDDWSTCIVGKISDWICYSIDSSSSIERTNAEFALAQEFQWSQHIGIPAVQIMCPTTLSKYDNFSRCLNQLLNEYRGLHVWLTVPLEGPSNDQIKKMDKDREFHDDLNDDEEEKNSSDDNAWSIWNRVRSLCSFIPSLSVCLFIGKSVPSNPLLLKRWFGEPVKAALIHVDAFLPNEQGYPVLPKLHQIYIKELLQHNVQFILTGRAKHKLGILPYLQYLRYLKDQMPPETFQEINERPYYDYLQEPLQPLFHNLESATYNVFEQCPVKYREYEEAISRCFQYKLSSYATTNTVNDPLTLMVVGAGRGPLVTCALNAAKISGITNLNIVAVEKNPNAVVTLRAKFAKHSNVKVIASDMRLYKPEHKADILVSELLGSFGDNELSPECLDGAQKFLKKPDGISIPCDSTSFLSPITTNKLWNEGNKYKDNGKHLEIPYVVRLHDFFEIADAKKCFTFVHPNWDNEVIDNRRFKKLVFKATVNTICHGFAGYFESTLFEDVFISINPKSFSTGMFSWFPMYFPLHTPFLVKENEMIEVNFWRCVKDRKVWYEWCVVQPCVSPIHNVNGRSSWIGL
;
A
#
# COMPACT_ATOMS: atom_id res chain seq x y z
N MET A 1 21.24 9.91 -1.61
CA MET A 1 22.36 9.08 -2.07
C MET A 1 21.86 7.99 -2.98
N ALA A 2 22.44 7.94 -4.17
CA ALA A 2 22.48 6.85 -5.14
C ALA A 2 21.16 6.22 -5.60
N SER A 3 20.65 6.75 -6.69
CA SER A 3 19.86 6.01 -7.66
C SER A 3 20.72 4.91 -8.28
N ILE A 4 20.51 3.65 -7.93
CA ILE A 4 21.02 2.55 -8.76
C ILE A 4 19.96 2.30 -9.83
N ALA A 5 20.15 2.89 -11.00
CA ALA A 5 19.47 2.46 -12.21
C ALA A 5 20.03 1.07 -12.60
N PRO A 6 19.22 0.07 -12.90
CA PRO A 6 19.73 -1.16 -13.48
C PRO A 6 20.21 -0.87 -14.90
N SER A 7 21.50 -1.02 -15.11
CA SER A 7 22.13 -0.98 -16.43
C SER A 7 21.69 -2.16 -17.28
N SER A 8 21.46 -1.87 -18.59
CA SER A 8 21.29 -2.80 -19.71
C SER A 8 19.99 -3.62 -19.78
N LEU A 9 18.99 -3.04 -20.42
CA LEU A 9 17.95 -3.75 -21.15
C LEU A 9 18.54 -4.31 -22.46
N ASN A 10 19.10 -5.49 -22.41
CA ASN A 10 19.24 -6.40 -23.57
C ASN A 10 19.67 -7.77 -23.07
N ASP A 11 18.72 -8.49 -22.48
CA ASP A 11 18.82 -9.95 -22.39
C ASP A 11 17.40 -10.55 -22.44
N ASN A 12 16.99 -10.94 -23.65
CA ASN A 12 15.69 -11.53 -23.99
C ASN A 12 15.51 -12.97 -23.45
N SER A 13 16.24 -13.38 -22.42
CA SER A 13 16.18 -14.74 -21.86
C SER A 13 15.78 -14.84 -20.38
N LYS A 14 15.50 -13.74 -19.69
CA LYS A 14 14.89 -13.82 -18.34
C LYS A 14 13.37 -13.86 -18.46
N LYS A 15 12.80 -15.07 -18.57
CA LYS A 15 11.38 -15.31 -18.26
C LYS A 15 11.09 -14.59 -16.93
N SER A 16 10.23 -13.58 -16.95
CA SER A 16 9.76 -12.92 -15.75
C SER A 16 9.29 -14.02 -14.79
N LYS A 17 9.88 -14.08 -13.59
CA LYS A 17 9.33 -14.95 -12.55
C LYS A 17 7.96 -14.39 -12.22
N GLY A 18 6.89 -14.96 -12.79
CA GLY A 18 5.52 -14.58 -12.48
C GLY A 18 5.22 -14.66 -10.98
N ARG A 19 4.03 -14.24 -10.57
CA ARG A 19 3.57 -14.30 -9.17
C ARG A 19 3.93 -15.63 -8.53
N LEU A 20 4.67 -15.59 -7.41
CA LEU A 20 5.10 -16.79 -6.71
C LEU A 20 3.96 -17.32 -5.86
N LEU A 21 3.79 -18.63 -5.83
CA LEU A 21 2.85 -19.32 -4.95
C LEU A 21 3.63 -20.21 -3.99
N TYR A 22 3.59 -19.87 -2.71
CA TYR A 22 4.15 -20.68 -1.63
C TYR A 22 3.01 -21.38 -0.88
N VAL A 23 3.00 -22.70 -0.92
CA VAL A 23 2.02 -23.51 -0.22
C VAL A 23 2.73 -24.47 0.73
N GLY A 24 2.43 -24.33 2.00
CA GLY A 24 2.82 -25.25 3.06
C GLY A 24 1.71 -26.24 3.41
N VAL A 25 2.06 -27.23 4.21
CA VAL A 25 1.11 -28.18 4.79
C VAL A 25 1.33 -28.29 6.30
N GLN A 26 0.25 -28.27 7.06
CA GLN A 26 0.32 -28.50 8.51
C GLN A 26 0.39 -30.00 8.80
N LEU A 27 1.41 -30.40 9.55
CA LEU A 27 1.54 -31.75 10.08
C LEU A 27 0.93 -31.80 11.47
N HIS A 28 -0.11 -32.63 11.67
CA HIS A 28 -0.84 -32.66 12.95
C HIS A 28 -0.14 -33.49 14.02
N CYS A 29 0.29 -34.71 13.70
CA CYS A 29 0.91 -35.64 14.65
C CYS A 29 2.04 -36.45 14.00
N PRO A 30 3.07 -35.81 13.45
CA PRO A 30 4.17 -36.55 12.82
C PRO A 30 5.00 -37.27 13.89
N ILE A 31 5.10 -38.60 13.79
CA ILE A 31 5.95 -39.42 14.68
C ILE A 31 7.40 -39.36 14.22
N ASN A 32 7.61 -39.36 12.89
CA ASN A 32 8.92 -39.19 12.27
C ASN A 32 8.87 -37.97 11.34
N LEU A 33 9.40 -36.85 11.82
CA LEU A 33 9.30 -35.59 11.11
C LEU A 33 10.07 -35.59 9.80
N THR A 34 11.25 -36.19 9.75
CA THR A 34 12.09 -36.23 8.55
C THR A 34 11.38 -36.92 7.40
N LYS A 35 10.73 -38.05 7.65
CA LYS A 35 9.95 -38.77 6.62
C LYS A 35 8.76 -37.96 6.11
N GLU A 36 8.03 -37.31 7.02
CA GLU A 36 6.87 -36.48 6.67
C GLU A 36 7.30 -35.21 5.92
N PHE A 37 8.45 -34.62 6.29
CA PHE A 37 9.06 -33.50 5.58
C PHE A 37 9.42 -33.91 4.14
N GLU A 38 10.21 -34.99 3.96
CA GLU A 38 10.58 -35.46 2.64
C GLU A 38 9.37 -35.80 1.77
N ALA A 39 8.35 -36.45 2.33
CA ALA A 39 7.12 -36.77 1.64
C ALA A 39 6.38 -35.50 1.19
N SER A 40 6.31 -34.48 2.04
CA SER A 40 5.68 -33.19 1.73
C SER A 40 6.43 -32.46 0.62
N MET A 41 7.77 -32.44 0.67
CA MET A 41 8.59 -31.81 -0.39
C MET A 41 8.44 -32.54 -1.73
N LYS A 42 8.40 -33.88 -1.74
CA LYS A 42 8.14 -34.69 -2.94
C LYS A 42 6.76 -34.44 -3.57
N LEU A 43 5.73 -34.14 -2.76
CA LEU A 43 4.41 -33.72 -3.25
C LEU A 43 4.43 -32.29 -3.83
N GLY A 44 5.50 -31.54 -3.59
CA GLY A 44 5.70 -30.19 -4.12
C GLY A 44 5.19 -29.08 -3.23
N PHE A 45 5.06 -29.30 -1.92
CA PHE A 45 4.87 -28.22 -0.95
C PHE A 45 6.15 -27.41 -0.83
N SER A 46 6.00 -26.13 -0.49
CA SER A 46 7.15 -25.21 -0.35
C SER A 46 7.75 -25.25 1.06
N PHE A 47 6.96 -25.61 2.06
CA PHE A 47 7.36 -25.70 3.46
C PHE A 47 6.34 -26.52 4.26
N ILE A 48 6.66 -26.80 5.51
CA ILE A 48 5.76 -27.46 6.47
C ILE A 48 5.51 -26.58 7.70
N LEU A 49 4.32 -26.68 8.26
CA LEU A 49 4.02 -26.20 9.59
C LEU A 49 4.06 -27.40 10.55
N ALA A 50 5.10 -27.44 11.38
CA ALA A 50 5.41 -28.61 12.22
C ALA A 50 5.22 -28.29 13.72
N PRO A 51 4.58 -29.18 14.51
CA PRO A 51 4.48 -29.01 15.95
C PRO A 51 5.88 -29.09 16.59
N LEU A 52 6.16 -28.19 17.51
CA LEU A 52 7.43 -28.11 18.24
C LEU A 52 7.57 -29.19 19.30
N VAL A 53 6.46 -29.78 19.73
CA VAL A 53 6.41 -30.84 20.73
C VAL A 53 6.10 -32.17 20.07
N HIS A 54 6.87 -33.21 20.42
CA HIS A 54 6.63 -34.56 19.92
C HIS A 54 5.30 -35.12 20.45
N PRO A 55 4.47 -35.82 19.63
CA PRO A 55 3.18 -36.34 20.06
C PRO A 55 3.25 -37.28 21.30
N ARG A 56 4.34 -38.01 21.48
CA ARG A 56 4.57 -38.87 22.66
C ARG A 56 4.97 -38.08 23.91
N GLY A 57 5.37 -36.83 23.77
CA GLY A 57 5.77 -35.94 24.85
C GLY A 57 4.73 -34.88 25.19
N SER A 58 3.48 -35.07 24.75
CA SER A 58 2.43 -34.08 25.02
C SER A 58 2.24 -33.91 26.53
N ARG A 59 2.37 -32.66 26.99
CA ARG A 59 2.05 -32.32 28.39
C ARG A 59 0.58 -32.59 28.61
N SER A 60 0.29 -33.46 29.62
CA SER A 60 -1.06 -33.47 30.19
C SER A 60 -1.29 -32.19 30.97
N LYS A 61 -2.55 -31.75 31.13
CA LYS A 61 -2.95 -30.64 32.01
C LYS A 61 -2.49 -30.78 33.47
N LYS A 62 -1.99 -31.97 33.85
CA LYS A 62 -1.45 -32.23 35.20
C LYS A 62 -0.03 -31.72 35.29
N MET A 63 0.25 -30.97 36.33
CA MET A 63 1.59 -30.50 36.65
C MET A 63 2.60 -31.66 36.63
N VAL A 64 3.67 -31.45 35.87
CA VAL A 64 4.87 -32.27 36.03
C VAL A 64 5.71 -31.57 37.09
N GLU A 65 5.96 -32.22 38.23
CA GLU A 65 6.80 -31.68 39.31
C GLU A 65 8.23 -31.43 38.87
N ASP A 66 8.66 -32.13 37.84
CA ASP A 66 9.99 -31.96 37.27
C ASP A 66 9.97 -30.97 36.07
N ARG A 67 10.34 -29.73 36.34
CA ARG A 67 10.35 -28.61 35.40
C ARG A 67 11.53 -28.64 34.42
N GLN A 68 12.43 -29.62 34.50
CA GLN A 68 13.71 -29.62 33.77
C GLN A 68 13.69 -30.42 32.47
N SER A 69 12.66 -31.21 32.18
CA SER A 69 12.62 -31.98 30.94
C SER A 69 12.14 -31.13 29.75
N ALA A 70 12.98 -31.04 28.72
CA ALA A 70 12.60 -30.46 27.45
C ALA A 70 11.52 -31.31 26.77
N PHE A 71 10.29 -30.77 26.62
CA PHE A 71 9.18 -31.45 25.94
C PHE A 71 9.21 -31.28 24.42
N THR A 72 10.31 -30.83 23.89
CA THR A 72 10.53 -30.53 22.50
C THR A 72 10.95 -31.78 21.72
N ARG A 73 10.85 -31.69 20.39
CA ARG A 73 11.21 -32.81 19.52
C ARG A 73 12.71 -32.85 19.22
N SER A 74 13.36 -33.94 19.54
CA SER A 74 14.76 -34.17 19.19
C SER A 74 14.96 -34.50 17.69
N ASP A 75 13.92 -34.98 17.00
CA ASP A 75 13.93 -35.27 15.56
C ASP A 75 13.75 -34.00 14.67
N LEU A 76 13.55 -32.84 15.29
CA LEU A 76 13.66 -31.55 14.63
C LEU A 76 15.12 -31.12 14.35
N VAL A 77 16.09 -31.95 14.54
CA VAL A 77 17.48 -31.71 14.16
C VAL A 77 17.63 -32.06 12.68
N LEU A 78 17.15 -31.17 11.80
CA LEU A 78 17.40 -31.23 10.37
C LEU A 78 18.64 -30.41 10.02
N ASN A 79 19.01 -30.42 8.74
CA ASN A 79 20.08 -29.55 8.24
C ASN A 79 19.68 -28.07 8.44
N THR A 80 20.62 -27.21 8.77
CA THR A 80 20.39 -25.77 9.01
C THR A 80 19.69 -25.08 7.84
N ASP A 81 20.01 -25.47 6.60
CA ASP A 81 19.39 -24.91 5.40
C ASP A 81 17.89 -25.26 5.29
N ASP A 82 17.51 -26.49 5.69
CA ASP A 82 16.12 -26.93 5.68
C ASP A 82 15.28 -26.18 6.73
N TRP A 83 15.86 -25.89 7.91
CA TRP A 83 15.19 -25.12 8.95
C TRP A 83 14.85 -23.70 8.51
N SER A 84 15.84 -23.01 7.98
CA SER A 84 15.72 -21.60 7.67
C SER A 84 14.78 -21.31 6.50
N THR A 85 14.48 -22.30 5.65
CA THR A 85 13.71 -22.11 4.42
C THR A 85 12.41 -22.88 4.35
N CYS A 86 12.28 -24.03 5.03
CA CYS A 86 11.19 -24.98 4.78
C CYS A 86 10.36 -25.34 6.00
N ILE A 87 10.66 -24.85 7.19
CA ILE A 87 9.92 -25.19 8.40
C ILE A 87 9.46 -23.95 9.16
N VAL A 88 8.17 -23.94 9.49
CA VAL A 88 7.54 -23.02 10.44
C VAL A 88 7.13 -23.84 11.65
N GLY A 89 7.48 -23.37 12.85
CA GLY A 89 7.12 -24.05 14.10
C GLY A 89 5.66 -23.79 14.46
N LYS A 90 4.96 -24.81 14.93
CA LYS A 90 3.61 -24.64 15.51
C LYS A 90 3.71 -24.75 17.04
N ILE A 91 3.35 -23.66 17.71
CA ILE A 91 3.18 -23.61 19.17
C ILE A 91 1.96 -24.45 19.55
N SER A 92 2.04 -25.11 20.70
CA SER A 92 1.00 -26.00 21.21
C SER A 92 -0.31 -25.24 21.47
N ASP A 93 -1.42 -25.66 20.85
CA ASP A 93 -2.70 -24.94 20.89
C ASP A 93 -3.27 -24.80 22.32
N TRP A 94 -3.05 -25.79 23.20
CA TRP A 94 -3.55 -25.77 24.58
C TRP A 94 -3.02 -24.59 25.41
N ILE A 95 -1.86 -24.06 25.06
CA ILE A 95 -1.24 -22.90 25.73
C ILE A 95 -2.16 -21.70 25.68
N CYS A 96 -2.74 -21.42 24.50
CA CYS A 96 -3.60 -20.25 24.30
C CYS A 96 -4.89 -20.31 25.13
N TYR A 97 -5.37 -21.50 25.49
CA TYR A 97 -6.55 -21.68 26.33
C TYR A 97 -6.25 -21.67 27.83
N SER A 98 -5.01 -22.00 28.22
CA SER A 98 -4.64 -22.18 29.63
C SER A 98 -3.85 -20.98 30.20
N ILE A 99 -3.28 -20.14 29.36
CA ILE A 99 -2.39 -19.06 29.77
C ILE A 99 -3.12 -17.90 30.50
N ASP A 100 -4.41 -17.76 30.27
CA ASP A 100 -5.30 -16.82 30.96
C ASP A 100 -6.28 -17.55 31.93
N SER A 101 -5.99 -18.82 32.31
CA SER A 101 -6.80 -19.58 33.25
C SER A 101 -6.85 -18.91 34.63
N SER A 102 -8.00 -19.00 35.31
CA SER A 102 -8.15 -18.59 36.70
C SER A 102 -7.29 -19.43 37.64
N SER A 103 -7.01 -20.70 37.26
CA SER A 103 -6.08 -21.56 37.97
C SER A 103 -4.65 -21.08 37.83
N SER A 104 -4.02 -20.67 38.93
CA SER A 104 -2.63 -20.24 38.96
C SER A 104 -1.66 -21.32 38.44
N ILE A 105 -1.99 -22.59 38.72
CA ILE A 105 -1.19 -23.75 38.31
C ILE A 105 -1.23 -23.92 36.79
N GLU A 106 -2.43 -23.92 36.20
CA GLU A 106 -2.59 -24.02 34.74
C GLU A 106 -1.93 -22.85 34.01
N ARG A 107 -2.16 -21.64 34.53
CA ARG A 107 -1.55 -20.41 33.96
C ARG A 107 -0.02 -20.48 33.97
N THR A 108 0.57 -20.77 35.14
CA THR A 108 2.04 -20.88 35.27
C THR A 108 2.61 -21.98 34.36
N ASN A 109 1.91 -23.10 34.23
CA ASN A 109 2.33 -24.20 33.37
C ASN A 109 2.30 -23.80 31.88
N ALA A 110 1.27 -23.05 31.47
CA ALA A 110 1.15 -22.54 30.10
C ALA A 110 2.22 -21.48 29.77
N GLU A 111 2.50 -20.55 30.71
CA GLU A 111 3.57 -19.56 30.57
C GLU A 111 4.95 -20.22 30.38
N PHE A 112 5.26 -21.24 31.21
CA PHE A 112 6.48 -22.02 31.08
C PHE A 112 6.59 -22.75 29.74
N ALA A 113 5.50 -23.39 29.30
CA ALA A 113 5.49 -24.10 28.03
C ALA A 113 5.69 -23.15 26.86
N LEU A 114 5.04 -21.99 26.88
CA LEU A 114 5.21 -20.97 25.84
C LEU A 114 6.67 -20.50 25.75
N ALA A 115 7.26 -20.13 26.88
CA ALA A 115 8.66 -19.72 26.94
C ALA A 115 9.61 -20.82 26.42
N GLN A 116 9.38 -22.06 26.80
CA GLN A 116 10.20 -23.20 26.38
C GLN A 116 10.09 -23.47 24.87
N GLU A 117 8.90 -23.39 24.28
CA GLU A 117 8.71 -23.59 22.85
C GLU A 117 9.33 -22.44 22.05
N PHE A 118 9.31 -21.20 22.55
CA PHE A 118 10.03 -20.07 21.95
C PHE A 118 11.55 -20.23 22.04
N GLN A 119 12.08 -20.58 23.21
CA GLN A 119 13.52 -20.83 23.40
C GLN A 119 14.03 -21.94 22.48
N TRP A 120 13.28 -23.02 22.34
CA TRP A 120 13.60 -24.10 21.44
C TRP A 120 13.63 -23.65 19.98
N SER A 121 12.61 -22.90 19.56
CA SER A 121 12.51 -22.37 18.20
C SER A 121 13.70 -21.47 17.85
N GLN A 122 14.11 -20.61 18.78
CA GLN A 122 15.28 -19.76 18.65
C GLN A 122 16.57 -20.59 18.60
N HIS A 123 16.69 -21.60 19.46
CA HIS A 123 17.88 -22.46 19.55
C HIS A 123 18.12 -23.21 18.24
N ILE A 124 17.08 -23.76 17.64
CA ILE A 124 17.20 -24.49 16.36
C ILE A 124 17.13 -23.57 15.11
N GLY A 125 17.00 -22.26 15.27
CA GLY A 125 17.04 -21.28 14.19
C GLY A 125 15.82 -21.25 13.28
N ILE A 126 14.63 -21.63 13.78
CA ILE A 126 13.37 -21.50 13.01
C ILE A 126 13.08 -20.02 12.76
N PRO A 127 12.77 -19.62 11.51
CA PRO A 127 12.55 -18.20 11.18
C PRO A 127 11.19 -17.68 11.67
N ALA A 128 10.18 -18.56 11.82
CA ALA A 128 8.85 -18.18 12.23
C ALA A 128 8.14 -19.28 13.04
N VAL A 129 7.29 -18.86 13.95
CA VAL A 129 6.37 -19.73 14.67
C VAL A 129 4.93 -19.27 14.48
N GLN A 130 4.03 -20.24 14.35
CA GLN A 130 2.60 -20.01 14.31
C GLN A 130 2.02 -20.28 15.70
N ILE A 131 1.17 -19.39 16.18
CA ILE A 131 0.42 -19.52 17.44
C ILE A 131 -1.05 -19.22 17.20
N MET A 132 -1.95 -19.98 17.83
CA MET A 132 -3.38 -19.69 17.76
C MET A 132 -3.72 -18.47 18.63
N CYS A 133 -4.63 -17.63 18.12
CA CYS A 133 -5.19 -16.55 18.90
C CYS A 133 -6.20 -17.12 19.90
N PRO A 134 -6.25 -16.66 21.17
CA PRO A 134 -7.34 -16.97 22.08
C PRO A 134 -8.70 -16.59 21.46
N THR A 135 -9.68 -17.47 21.57
CA THR A 135 -11.00 -17.30 20.89
C THR A 135 -12.03 -16.57 21.73
N THR A 136 -11.78 -16.36 23.03
CA THR A 136 -12.69 -15.70 23.95
C THR A 136 -12.27 -14.26 24.19
N LEU A 137 -13.19 -13.32 24.00
CA LEU A 137 -12.97 -11.86 24.13
C LEU A 137 -12.55 -11.41 25.55
N SER A 138 -12.78 -12.22 26.57
CA SER A 138 -12.61 -11.80 27.96
C SER A 138 -11.25 -12.12 28.60
N LYS A 139 -10.39 -12.95 27.96
CA LYS A 139 -9.19 -13.47 28.62
C LYS A 139 -8.02 -13.66 27.65
N TYR A 140 -7.26 -12.59 27.36
CA TYR A 140 -6.00 -12.66 26.59
C TYR A 140 -4.95 -11.65 27.06
N ASP A 141 -5.14 -11.04 28.21
CA ASP A 141 -4.22 -10.01 28.69
C ASP A 141 -2.91 -10.64 29.16
N ASN A 142 -2.94 -11.79 29.85
CA ASN A 142 -1.74 -12.52 30.23
C ASN A 142 -1.05 -13.16 29.01
N PHE A 143 -1.83 -13.71 28.07
CA PHE A 143 -1.31 -14.16 26.78
C PHE A 143 -0.50 -13.05 26.09
N SER A 144 -1.10 -11.86 25.94
CA SER A 144 -0.46 -10.73 25.28
C SER A 144 0.77 -10.24 26.02
N ARG A 145 0.74 -10.23 27.37
CA ARG A 145 1.88 -9.91 28.22
C ARG A 145 3.07 -10.86 27.97
N CYS A 146 2.81 -12.16 28.01
CA CYS A 146 3.84 -13.17 27.78
C CYS A 146 4.36 -13.10 26.36
N LEU A 147 3.48 -12.94 25.38
CA LEU A 147 3.86 -12.79 23.96
C LEU A 147 4.73 -11.55 23.75
N ASN A 148 4.35 -10.40 24.32
CA ASN A 148 5.14 -9.17 24.23
C ASN A 148 6.55 -9.34 24.84
N GLN A 149 6.65 -10.00 25.99
CA GLN A 149 7.93 -10.31 26.63
C GLN A 149 8.80 -11.14 25.70
N LEU A 150 8.29 -12.23 25.13
CA LEU A 150 9.02 -13.15 24.26
C LEU A 150 9.42 -12.49 22.92
N LEU A 151 8.55 -11.66 22.33
CA LEU A 151 8.87 -10.89 21.12
C LEU A 151 10.00 -9.88 21.34
N ASN A 152 10.14 -9.31 22.52
CA ASN A 152 11.25 -8.41 22.86
C ASN A 152 12.54 -9.18 23.17
N GLU A 153 12.44 -10.37 23.74
CA GLU A 153 13.57 -11.24 24.05
C GLU A 153 14.14 -11.91 22.78
N TYR A 154 13.27 -12.44 21.91
CA TYR A 154 13.63 -13.20 20.71
C TYR A 154 13.38 -12.40 19.42
N ARG A 155 14.10 -11.29 19.23
CA ARG A 155 13.87 -10.32 18.13
C ARG A 155 14.03 -10.89 16.71
N GLY A 156 14.74 -12.02 16.56
CA GLY A 156 14.95 -12.68 15.26
C GLY A 156 13.83 -13.64 14.86
N LEU A 157 12.92 -13.97 15.79
CA LEU A 157 11.83 -14.91 15.56
C LEU A 157 10.55 -14.16 15.16
N HIS A 158 9.98 -14.50 13.99
CA HIS A 158 8.70 -13.97 13.57
C HIS A 158 7.56 -14.81 14.15
N VAL A 159 6.51 -14.14 14.61
CA VAL A 159 5.31 -14.79 15.14
C VAL A 159 4.12 -14.55 14.22
N TRP A 160 3.49 -15.64 13.78
CA TRP A 160 2.26 -15.62 12.99
C TRP A 160 1.08 -15.94 13.91
N LEU A 161 0.37 -14.91 14.36
CA LEU A 161 -0.83 -15.07 15.16
C LEU A 161 -1.98 -15.51 14.25
N THR A 162 -2.51 -16.71 14.48
CA THR A 162 -3.63 -17.24 13.69
C THR A 162 -4.94 -16.67 14.18
N VAL A 163 -5.60 -15.90 13.33
CA VAL A 163 -6.87 -15.24 13.59
C VAL A 163 -7.93 -15.83 12.67
N PRO A 164 -9.08 -16.30 13.18
CA PRO A 164 -10.16 -16.79 12.33
C PRO A 164 -10.74 -15.61 11.53
N LEU A 165 -10.94 -15.81 10.23
CA LEU A 165 -11.49 -14.78 9.34
C LEU A 165 -12.96 -14.48 9.67
N GLU A 166 -13.71 -15.51 10.04
CA GLU A 166 -15.02 -15.41 10.71
C GLU A 166 -14.88 -15.83 12.17
N GLY A 167 -15.53 -15.10 13.05
CA GLY A 167 -15.62 -15.47 14.46
C GLY A 167 -16.27 -16.86 14.65
N PRO A 168 -15.98 -17.56 15.75
CA PRO A 168 -16.62 -18.83 16.04
C PRO A 168 -18.14 -18.65 16.08
N SER A 169 -18.88 -19.53 15.38
CA SER A 169 -20.34 -19.52 15.46
C SER A 169 -20.81 -19.79 16.89
N ASN A 170 -21.99 -19.24 17.27
CA ASN A 170 -22.59 -19.48 18.60
C ASN A 170 -22.68 -20.98 18.96
N ASP A 171 -22.81 -21.88 17.97
CA ASP A 171 -22.81 -23.31 18.16
C ASP A 171 -21.42 -23.89 18.46
N GLN A 172 -20.37 -23.27 17.93
CA GLN A 172 -18.98 -23.65 18.24
C GLN A 172 -18.59 -23.16 19.63
N ILE A 173 -19.01 -21.95 20.01
CA ILE A 173 -18.85 -21.41 21.37
C ILE A 173 -19.56 -22.31 22.38
N LYS A 174 -20.83 -22.69 22.14
CA LYS A 174 -21.59 -23.58 22.99
C LYS A 174 -21.01 -25.01 23.10
N LYS A 175 -20.37 -25.53 22.05
CA LYS A 175 -19.66 -26.82 22.14
C LYS A 175 -18.37 -26.70 22.95
N MET A 176 -17.65 -25.60 22.84
CA MET A 176 -16.45 -25.34 23.64
C MET A 176 -16.79 -25.11 25.12
N ASP A 177 -17.97 -24.53 25.41
CA ASP A 177 -18.45 -24.35 26.79
C ASP A 177 -18.97 -25.65 27.39
N LYS A 178 -19.58 -26.57 26.62
CA LYS A 178 -19.98 -27.89 27.11
C LYS A 178 -18.81 -28.79 27.51
N ASP A 179 -17.65 -28.64 26.90
CA ASP A 179 -16.42 -29.30 27.35
C ASP A 179 -15.79 -28.60 28.58
N ARG A 180 -16.39 -27.50 29.05
CA ARG A 180 -15.99 -26.72 30.24
C ARG A 180 -16.88 -26.88 31.47
N GLU A 181 -17.93 -27.69 31.44
CA GLU A 181 -18.79 -27.91 32.61
C GLU A 181 -18.05 -28.60 33.76
N PHE A 182 -17.08 -27.90 34.35
CA PHE A 182 -16.67 -28.06 35.76
C PHE A 182 -16.08 -26.72 36.24
N HIS A 183 -16.86 -26.04 37.11
CA HIS A 183 -16.53 -24.88 37.95
C HIS A 183 -16.79 -23.47 37.42
N ASP A 184 -17.70 -22.90 38.05
CA ASP A 184 -17.88 -21.72 38.89
C ASP A 184 -18.83 -20.63 38.40
N ASP A 185 -19.87 -20.46 39.21
CA ASP A 185 -20.74 -19.28 39.30
C ASP A 185 -19.92 -18.02 39.55
N LEU A 186 -19.87 -17.10 38.62
CA LEU A 186 -19.69 -15.66 38.87
C LEU A 186 -20.37 -14.84 37.78
N ASN A 187 -21.22 -13.95 38.24
CA ASN A 187 -22.05 -12.96 37.57
C ASN A 187 -21.59 -12.45 36.22
N ASP A 188 -22.46 -12.60 35.22
CA ASP A 188 -22.40 -11.99 33.89
C ASP A 188 -22.71 -10.49 34.00
N ASP A 189 -21.71 -9.68 33.78
CA ASP A 189 -21.91 -8.30 33.40
C ASP A 189 -22.21 -8.23 31.88
N GLU A 190 -23.13 -7.37 31.50
CA GLU A 190 -23.78 -7.22 30.22
C GLU A 190 -22.83 -7.35 29.01
N GLU A 191 -22.96 -8.46 28.25
CA GLU A 191 -22.34 -8.61 26.94
C GLU A 191 -22.95 -7.59 25.96
N GLU A 192 -22.18 -6.58 25.58
CA GLU A 192 -22.44 -5.82 24.36
C GLU A 192 -22.57 -6.80 23.19
N LYS A 193 -23.76 -6.88 22.60
CA LYS A 193 -24.04 -7.61 21.35
C LYS A 193 -23.29 -6.98 20.19
N ASN A 194 -22.00 -7.24 20.09
CA ASN A 194 -21.21 -6.91 18.91
C ASN A 194 -21.52 -7.94 17.82
N SER A 195 -21.74 -7.48 16.60
CA SER A 195 -21.98 -8.32 15.43
C SER A 195 -20.85 -9.33 15.28
N SER A 196 -21.16 -10.59 14.99
CA SER A 196 -20.23 -11.72 14.91
C SER A 196 -19.08 -11.52 13.92
N ASP A 197 -19.21 -10.61 12.98
CA ASP A 197 -18.27 -10.41 11.87
C ASP A 197 -17.04 -9.57 12.22
N ASP A 198 -17.08 -8.78 13.30
CA ASP A 198 -15.99 -7.86 13.67
C ASP A 198 -15.05 -8.41 14.78
N ASN A 199 -15.42 -9.54 15.40
CA ASN A 199 -14.67 -10.09 16.53
C ASN A 199 -13.22 -10.45 16.20
N ALA A 200 -12.95 -11.01 15.03
CA ALA A 200 -11.62 -11.49 14.65
C ALA A 200 -10.58 -10.35 14.56
N TRP A 201 -10.94 -9.27 13.89
CA TRP A 201 -10.03 -8.13 13.78
C TRP A 201 -9.86 -7.38 15.10
N SER A 202 -10.91 -7.29 15.90
CA SER A 202 -10.87 -6.64 17.21
C SER A 202 -9.91 -7.37 18.17
N ILE A 203 -9.93 -8.72 18.18
CA ILE A 203 -8.99 -9.53 18.94
C ILE A 203 -7.55 -9.29 18.45
N TRP A 204 -7.31 -9.38 17.16
CA TRP A 204 -6.01 -9.05 16.56
C TRP A 204 -5.52 -7.68 16.99
N ASN A 205 -6.36 -6.66 16.82
CA ASN A 205 -6.01 -5.29 17.16
C ASN A 205 -5.66 -5.11 18.65
N ARG A 206 -6.37 -5.78 19.54
CA ARG A 206 -6.09 -5.72 20.97
C ARG A 206 -4.78 -6.41 21.33
N VAL A 207 -4.52 -7.62 20.83
CA VAL A 207 -3.26 -8.34 21.06
C VAL A 207 -2.07 -7.52 20.56
N ARG A 208 -2.11 -7.01 19.31
CA ARG A 208 -0.99 -6.23 18.78
C ARG A 208 -0.78 -4.90 19.53
N SER A 209 -1.86 -4.27 20.01
CA SER A 209 -1.75 -3.04 20.81
C SER A 209 -1.04 -3.30 22.14
N LEU A 210 -1.40 -4.41 22.82
CA LEU A 210 -0.71 -4.85 24.03
C LEU A 210 0.74 -5.28 23.78
N CYS A 211 1.07 -5.71 22.55
CA CYS A 211 2.42 -6.01 22.10
C CYS A 211 3.15 -4.80 21.48
N SER A 212 2.66 -3.57 21.70
CA SER A 212 3.31 -2.32 21.25
C SER A 212 3.59 -2.26 19.75
N PHE A 213 2.74 -2.89 18.93
CA PHE A 213 2.85 -2.93 17.45
C PHE A 213 4.20 -3.48 16.94
N ILE A 214 4.82 -4.41 17.67
CA ILE A 214 6.11 -5.00 17.31
C ILE A 214 6.07 -5.59 15.89
N PRO A 215 7.01 -5.24 14.99
CA PRO A 215 6.99 -5.67 13.58
C PRO A 215 7.17 -7.18 13.36
N SER A 216 7.74 -7.92 14.33
CA SER A 216 7.87 -9.37 14.28
C SER A 216 6.57 -10.13 14.53
N LEU A 217 5.51 -9.45 15.01
CA LEU A 217 4.16 -10.00 15.14
C LEU A 217 3.36 -9.75 13.86
N SER A 218 2.90 -10.82 13.22
CA SER A 218 2.17 -10.80 11.96
C SER A 218 0.92 -11.67 12.03
N VAL A 219 0.02 -11.50 11.07
CA VAL A 219 -1.24 -12.25 10.99
C VAL A 219 -1.09 -13.50 10.13
N CYS A 220 -1.65 -14.61 10.60
CA CYS A 220 -2.00 -15.78 9.81
C CYS A 220 -3.53 -15.90 9.79
N LEU A 221 -4.17 -15.64 8.66
CA LEU A 221 -5.63 -15.73 8.54
C LEU A 221 -6.09 -17.18 8.49
N PHE A 222 -7.01 -17.58 9.37
CA PHE A 222 -7.64 -18.89 9.28
C PHE A 222 -8.88 -18.80 8.40
N ILE A 223 -8.84 -19.51 7.26
CA ILE A 223 -9.93 -19.57 6.26
C ILE A 223 -10.67 -20.91 6.45
N GLY A 224 -11.85 -20.83 7.04
CA GLY A 224 -12.76 -21.97 7.30
C GLY A 224 -13.78 -22.19 6.19
N LYS A 225 -14.92 -22.81 6.57
CA LYS A 225 -16.03 -23.12 5.63
C LYS A 225 -16.69 -21.88 5.05
N SER A 226 -16.74 -20.81 5.82
CA SER A 226 -17.32 -19.51 5.45
C SER A 226 -16.29 -18.40 5.52
N VAL A 227 -16.58 -17.32 4.82
CA VAL A 227 -15.84 -16.06 4.85
C VAL A 227 -16.85 -14.92 4.93
N PRO A 228 -16.51 -13.77 5.53
CA PRO A 228 -17.39 -12.61 5.61
C PRO A 228 -18.00 -12.23 4.26
N SER A 229 -19.30 -12.00 4.22
CA SER A 229 -20.01 -11.58 3.01
C SER A 229 -19.71 -10.13 2.63
N ASN A 230 -19.39 -9.27 3.61
CA ASN A 230 -18.99 -7.90 3.39
C ASN A 230 -17.54 -7.83 2.86
N PRO A 231 -17.33 -7.39 1.59
CA PRO A 231 -15.98 -7.34 1.01
C PRO A 231 -15.01 -6.41 1.75
N LEU A 232 -15.51 -5.39 2.44
CA LEU A 232 -14.69 -4.43 3.17
C LEU A 232 -14.00 -5.09 4.38
N LEU A 233 -14.69 -6.04 5.05
CA LEU A 233 -14.12 -6.82 6.14
C LEU A 233 -12.96 -7.72 5.66
N LEU A 234 -13.01 -8.18 4.41
CA LEU A 234 -11.91 -8.94 3.79
C LEU A 234 -10.76 -8.00 3.37
N LYS A 235 -11.08 -6.90 2.68
CA LYS A 235 -10.08 -5.94 2.18
C LYS A 235 -9.34 -5.22 3.29
N ARG A 236 -9.95 -5.03 4.46
CA ARG A 236 -9.31 -4.44 5.63
C ARG A 236 -7.98 -5.12 5.99
N TRP A 237 -7.90 -6.44 5.80
CA TRP A 237 -6.70 -7.21 6.09
C TRP A 237 -5.49 -6.86 5.19
N PHE A 238 -5.69 -6.25 4.03
CA PHE A 238 -4.57 -5.79 3.19
C PHE A 238 -3.80 -4.61 3.81
N GLY A 239 -4.41 -3.86 4.72
CA GLY A 239 -3.71 -2.84 5.53
C GLY A 239 -2.95 -3.40 6.74
N GLU A 240 -3.12 -4.70 7.04
CA GLU A 240 -2.53 -5.39 8.17
C GLU A 240 -1.30 -6.24 7.74
N PRO A 241 -0.41 -6.61 8.66
CA PRO A 241 0.78 -7.41 8.33
C PRO A 241 0.43 -8.89 8.14
N VAL A 242 -0.38 -9.22 7.13
CA VAL A 242 -0.76 -10.59 6.81
C VAL A 242 0.40 -11.30 6.13
N LYS A 243 0.94 -12.35 6.73
CA LYS A 243 2.05 -13.16 6.20
C LYS A 243 1.60 -14.51 5.66
N ALA A 244 0.59 -15.09 6.28
CA ALA A 244 0.08 -16.40 5.89
C ALA A 244 -1.43 -16.49 5.93
N ALA A 245 -1.98 -17.49 5.23
CA ALA A 245 -3.38 -17.89 5.29
C ALA A 245 -3.45 -19.41 5.46
N LEU A 246 -4.03 -19.84 6.57
CA LEU A 246 -4.25 -21.24 6.92
C LEU A 246 -5.61 -21.67 6.39
N ILE A 247 -5.64 -22.48 5.34
CA ILE A 247 -6.89 -22.93 4.69
C ILE A 247 -7.25 -24.31 5.18
N HIS A 248 -8.39 -24.42 5.86
CA HIS A 248 -8.88 -25.72 6.32
C HIS A 248 -9.48 -26.50 5.16
N VAL A 249 -9.21 -27.81 5.08
CA VAL A 249 -9.74 -28.68 4.01
C VAL A 249 -11.28 -28.70 3.95
N ASP A 250 -11.96 -28.39 5.04
CA ASP A 250 -13.41 -28.26 5.07
C ASP A 250 -13.96 -27.04 4.35
N ALA A 251 -13.10 -26.08 4.00
CA ALA A 251 -13.49 -24.97 3.13
C ALA A 251 -13.77 -25.41 1.68
N PHE A 252 -13.23 -26.57 1.28
CA PHE A 252 -13.40 -27.11 -0.04
C PHE A 252 -14.66 -28.01 -0.13
N LEU A 253 -15.36 -27.86 -1.24
CA LEU A 253 -16.50 -28.68 -1.61
C LEU A 253 -16.08 -29.68 -2.71
N PRO A 254 -16.63 -30.89 -2.76
CA PRO A 254 -16.37 -31.79 -3.87
C PRO A 254 -17.11 -31.29 -5.14
N ASN A 255 -16.44 -31.28 -6.30
CA ASN A 255 -17.10 -31.10 -7.59
C ASN A 255 -17.79 -32.41 -8.02
N GLU A 256 -18.41 -32.41 -9.20
CA GLU A 256 -19.10 -33.59 -9.78
C GLU A 256 -18.20 -34.81 -9.90
N GLN A 257 -16.90 -34.65 -10.06
CA GLN A 257 -15.90 -35.70 -10.14
C GLN A 257 -15.26 -36.05 -8.78
N GLY A 258 -15.71 -35.41 -7.70
CA GLY A 258 -15.21 -35.63 -6.34
C GLY A 258 -13.92 -34.86 -5.99
N TYR A 259 -13.40 -34.00 -6.87
CA TYR A 259 -12.21 -33.16 -6.58
C TYR A 259 -12.56 -31.94 -5.72
N PRO A 260 -11.64 -31.52 -4.83
CA PRO A 260 -11.86 -30.36 -3.98
C PRO A 260 -11.85 -29.06 -4.78
N VAL A 261 -12.87 -28.23 -4.61
CA VAL A 261 -12.99 -26.87 -5.16
C VAL A 261 -13.46 -25.90 -4.06
N LEU A 262 -13.05 -24.65 -4.16
CA LEU A 262 -13.48 -23.62 -3.21
C LEU A 262 -14.73 -22.89 -3.69
N PRO A 263 -15.61 -22.42 -2.78
CA PRO A 263 -16.70 -21.51 -3.11
C PRO A 263 -16.19 -20.23 -3.77
N LYS A 264 -17.05 -19.56 -4.56
CA LYS A 264 -16.64 -18.40 -5.37
C LYS A 264 -16.02 -17.25 -4.55
N LEU A 265 -16.58 -16.92 -3.37
CA LEU A 265 -16.02 -15.87 -2.50
C LEU A 265 -14.62 -16.23 -2.00
N HIS A 266 -14.38 -17.48 -1.61
CA HIS A 266 -13.05 -17.97 -1.25
C HIS A 266 -12.07 -17.84 -2.42
N GLN A 267 -12.49 -18.23 -3.65
CA GLN A 267 -11.64 -18.11 -4.83
C GLN A 267 -11.22 -16.66 -5.10
N ILE A 268 -12.16 -15.71 -5.01
CA ILE A 268 -11.89 -14.28 -5.20
C ILE A 268 -10.87 -13.82 -4.15
N TYR A 269 -11.13 -14.08 -2.89
CA TYR A 269 -10.27 -13.62 -1.79
C TYR A 269 -8.87 -14.24 -1.84
N ILE A 270 -8.75 -15.53 -2.15
CA ILE A 270 -7.45 -16.19 -2.32
C ILE A 270 -6.65 -15.59 -3.47
N LYS A 271 -7.31 -15.23 -4.58
CA LYS A 271 -6.64 -14.54 -5.69
C LYS A 271 -6.16 -13.14 -5.31
N GLU A 272 -6.90 -12.42 -4.48
CA GLU A 272 -6.46 -11.14 -3.91
C GLU A 272 -5.26 -11.33 -2.96
N LEU A 273 -5.30 -12.32 -2.05
CA LEU A 273 -4.17 -12.65 -1.17
C LEU A 273 -2.90 -13.04 -1.94
N LEU A 274 -3.04 -13.72 -3.09
CA LEU A 274 -1.92 -14.04 -3.99
C LEU A 274 -1.22 -12.78 -4.54
N GLN A 275 -1.94 -11.69 -4.74
CA GLN A 275 -1.35 -10.41 -5.17
C GLN A 275 -0.49 -9.78 -4.06
N HIS A 276 -0.83 -10.03 -2.79
CA HIS A 276 -0.13 -9.53 -1.61
C HIS A 276 0.99 -10.45 -1.10
N ASN A 277 1.41 -11.46 -1.90
CA ASN A 277 2.48 -12.40 -1.55
C ASN A 277 2.25 -13.17 -0.23
N VAL A 278 1.00 -13.41 0.13
CA VAL A 278 0.61 -14.20 1.30
C VAL A 278 0.95 -15.67 1.06
N GLN A 279 1.57 -16.33 2.05
CA GLN A 279 1.87 -17.75 2.01
C GLN A 279 0.63 -18.56 2.43
N PHE A 280 0.33 -19.66 1.74
CA PHE A 280 -0.82 -20.50 2.08
C PHE A 280 -0.38 -21.74 2.84
N ILE A 281 -1.21 -22.21 3.76
CA ILE A 281 -0.98 -23.45 4.52
C ILE A 281 -2.26 -24.28 4.44
N LEU A 282 -2.17 -25.50 3.93
CA LEU A 282 -3.28 -26.44 3.98
C LEU A 282 -3.29 -27.18 5.32
N THR A 283 -4.46 -27.20 5.98
CA THR A 283 -4.66 -27.86 7.28
C THR A 283 -5.91 -28.72 7.30
N GLY A 284 -5.96 -29.69 8.22
CA GLY A 284 -7.07 -30.60 8.39
C GLY A 284 -6.85 -31.96 7.70
N ARG A 285 -7.74 -32.92 8.02
CA ARG A 285 -7.68 -34.27 7.43
C ARG A 285 -8.29 -34.27 6.05
N ALA A 286 -7.48 -34.54 5.03
CA ALA A 286 -7.93 -34.61 3.64
C ALA A 286 -9.04 -35.68 3.49
N LYS A 287 -10.11 -35.31 2.77
CA LYS A 287 -11.27 -36.18 2.50
C LYS A 287 -11.17 -36.91 1.16
N HIS A 288 -10.30 -36.43 0.28
CA HIS A 288 -10.10 -37.03 -1.05
C HIS A 288 -9.20 -38.28 -0.97
N LYS A 289 -9.47 -39.30 -1.80
CA LYS A 289 -8.72 -40.57 -1.85
C LYS A 289 -7.22 -40.44 -2.11
N LEU A 290 -6.81 -39.39 -2.80
CA LEU A 290 -5.39 -39.06 -3.06
C LEU A 290 -4.78 -38.17 -1.96
N GLY A 291 -5.40 -38.06 -0.78
CA GLY A 291 -4.94 -37.25 0.31
C GLY A 291 -4.97 -35.75 0.03
N ILE A 292 -3.92 -35.03 0.46
CA ILE A 292 -3.85 -33.56 0.40
C ILE A 292 -3.44 -33.00 -1.01
N LEU A 293 -2.91 -33.85 -1.89
CA LEU A 293 -2.37 -33.43 -3.17
C LEU A 293 -3.39 -32.69 -4.08
N PRO A 294 -4.65 -33.14 -4.23
CA PRO A 294 -5.64 -32.41 -5.05
C PRO A 294 -5.95 -31.00 -4.55
N TYR A 295 -5.84 -30.73 -3.25
CA TYR A 295 -6.02 -29.40 -2.68
C TYR A 295 -4.88 -28.45 -3.07
N LEU A 296 -3.63 -28.95 -3.04
CA LEU A 296 -2.46 -28.22 -3.55
C LEU A 296 -2.58 -27.93 -5.05
N GLN A 297 -2.99 -28.93 -5.83
CA GLN A 297 -3.20 -28.78 -7.27
C GLN A 297 -4.27 -27.72 -7.58
N TYR A 298 -5.34 -27.66 -6.76
CA TYR A 298 -6.38 -26.66 -6.93
C TYR A 298 -5.89 -25.24 -6.65
N LEU A 299 -5.06 -25.02 -5.61
CA LEU A 299 -4.46 -23.70 -5.39
C LEU A 299 -3.52 -23.28 -6.52
N ARG A 300 -2.76 -24.21 -7.09
CA ARG A 300 -1.96 -23.96 -8.31
C ARG A 300 -2.84 -23.58 -9.49
N TYR A 301 -3.93 -24.30 -9.69
CA TYR A 301 -4.92 -23.98 -10.72
C TYR A 301 -5.48 -22.56 -10.54
N LEU A 302 -5.85 -22.15 -9.33
CA LEU A 302 -6.35 -20.80 -9.07
C LEU A 302 -5.30 -19.72 -9.43
N LYS A 303 -4.05 -19.96 -9.10
CA LYS A 303 -2.94 -19.05 -9.50
C LYS A 303 -2.82 -18.98 -11.02
N ASP A 304 -2.88 -20.12 -11.70
CA ASP A 304 -2.73 -20.21 -13.17
C ASP A 304 -3.92 -19.60 -13.93
N GLN A 305 -5.09 -19.47 -13.26
CA GLN A 305 -6.26 -18.77 -13.76
C GLN A 305 -6.19 -17.23 -13.57
N MET A 306 -5.16 -16.72 -12.89
CA MET A 306 -4.98 -15.27 -12.78
C MET A 306 -4.46 -14.72 -14.12
N PRO A 307 -4.87 -13.50 -14.50
CA PRO A 307 -4.31 -12.87 -15.70
C PRO A 307 -2.78 -12.72 -15.52
N PRO A 308 -2.01 -12.84 -16.62
CA PRO A 308 -0.58 -12.57 -16.57
C PRO A 308 -0.32 -11.16 -16.06
N GLU A 309 0.81 -10.99 -15.37
CA GLU A 309 1.20 -9.67 -14.90
C GLU A 309 1.43 -8.73 -16.08
N THR A 310 0.88 -7.54 -15.98
CA THR A 310 1.08 -6.49 -16.97
C THR A 310 2.51 -5.96 -16.91
N PHE A 311 2.97 -5.36 -18.00
CA PHE A 311 4.27 -4.65 -18.02
C PHE A 311 4.36 -3.59 -16.90
N GLN A 312 3.26 -2.90 -16.65
CA GLN A 312 3.15 -1.93 -15.57
C GLN A 312 3.35 -2.57 -14.20
N GLU A 313 2.65 -3.66 -13.85
CA GLU A 313 2.80 -4.37 -12.57
C GLU A 313 4.23 -4.85 -12.34
N ILE A 314 4.89 -5.38 -13.38
CA ILE A 314 6.28 -5.84 -13.29
C ILE A 314 7.24 -4.69 -12.96
N ASN A 315 7.07 -3.54 -13.62
CA ASN A 315 7.92 -2.37 -13.41
C ASN A 315 7.64 -1.64 -12.08
N GLU A 316 6.40 -1.64 -11.62
CA GLU A 316 6.02 -0.98 -10.38
C GLU A 316 6.32 -1.81 -9.12
N ARG A 317 6.42 -3.15 -9.26
CA ARG A 317 6.65 -4.07 -8.12
C ARG A 317 7.85 -3.70 -7.22
N PRO A 318 9.02 -3.28 -7.71
CA PRO A 318 10.13 -2.87 -6.85
C PRO A 318 9.83 -1.64 -5.99
N TYR A 319 8.80 -0.88 -6.34
CA TYR A 319 8.38 0.34 -5.65
C TYR A 319 7.18 0.13 -4.72
N TYR A 320 6.64 -1.10 -4.63
CA TYR A 320 5.50 -1.39 -3.76
C TYR A 320 5.85 -1.10 -2.30
N ASP A 321 5.09 -0.17 -1.70
CA ASP A 321 5.22 0.27 -0.32
C ASP A 321 6.64 0.72 0.06
N TYR A 322 7.34 1.34 -0.87
CA TYR A 322 8.65 1.95 -0.66
C TYR A 322 8.50 3.46 -0.48
N LEU A 323 8.97 3.99 0.65
CA LEU A 323 8.92 5.42 0.98
C LEU A 323 9.96 6.20 0.16
N GLN A 324 9.52 7.08 -0.73
CA GLN A 324 10.38 7.94 -1.55
C GLN A 324 10.14 9.41 -1.20
N GLU A 325 11.21 10.18 -1.03
CA GLU A 325 11.07 11.63 -0.92
C GLU A 325 10.62 12.21 -2.26
N PRO A 326 9.67 13.17 -2.27
CA PRO A 326 9.22 13.83 -3.49
C PRO A 326 10.36 14.54 -4.20
N LEU A 327 10.34 14.50 -5.53
CA LEU A 327 11.26 15.30 -6.34
C LEU A 327 10.98 16.79 -6.16
N GLN A 328 12.04 17.59 -6.32
CA GLN A 328 11.99 19.07 -6.32
C GLN A 328 12.55 19.65 -7.62
N PRO A 329 11.83 19.53 -8.75
CA PRO A 329 12.35 19.93 -10.07
C PRO A 329 12.65 21.42 -10.16
N LEU A 330 11.94 22.25 -9.40
CA LEU A 330 12.18 23.68 -9.38
C LEU A 330 13.49 24.05 -8.65
N PHE A 331 13.80 23.33 -7.57
CA PHE A 331 15.00 23.58 -6.76
C PHE A 331 16.25 22.91 -7.35
N HIS A 332 16.12 21.68 -7.87
CA HIS A 332 17.22 20.89 -8.43
C HIS A 332 17.19 20.85 -9.97
N ASN A 333 18.33 20.55 -10.59
CA ASN A 333 18.39 20.16 -11.99
C ASN A 333 18.32 18.64 -12.07
N LEU A 334 17.24 18.12 -12.64
CA LEU A 334 17.00 16.68 -12.76
C LEU A 334 18.00 16.02 -13.70
N GLU A 335 18.35 14.77 -13.43
CA GLU A 335 19.21 13.94 -14.27
C GLU A 335 18.49 13.43 -15.52
N SER A 336 19.25 13.10 -16.57
CA SER A 336 18.70 12.58 -17.83
C SER A 336 17.90 11.27 -17.64
N ALA A 337 18.31 10.42 -16.68
CA ALA A 337 17.59 9.18 -16.36
C ALA A 337 16.17 9.45 -15.85
N THR A 338 15.98 10.51 -15.04
CA THR A 338 14.67 10.92 -14.54
C THR A 338 13.74 11.35 -15.68
N TYR A 339 14.25 12.18 -16.63
CA TYR A 339 13.48 12.53 -17.82
C TYR A 339 13.11 11.30 -18.67
N ASN A 340 14.01 10.30 -18.78
CA ASN A 340 13.69 9.04 -19.49
C ASN A 340 12.48 8.35 -18.89
N VAL A 341 12.40 8.28 -17.56
CA VAL A 341 11.25 7.68 -16.87
C VAL A 341 9.96 8.45 -17.14
N PHE A 342 10.01 9.79 -17.02
CA PHE A 342 8.85 10.65 -17.30
C PHE A 342 8.32 10.51 -18.72
N GLU A 343 9.21 10.37 -19.71
CA GLU A 343 8.88 10.29 -21.12
C GLU A 343 8.32 8.93 -21.54
N GLN A 344 8.40 7.89 -20.69
CA GLN A 344 7.91 6.54 -21.01
C GLN A 344 6.39 6.38 -20.90
N CYS A 345 5.66 7.29 -20.26
CA CYS A 345 4.22 7.15 -20.06
C CYS A 345 3.44 7.58 -21.31
N PRO A 346 2.89 6.66 -22.11
CA PRO A 346 2.21 7.01 -23.35
C PRO A 346 0.86 7.69 -23.09
N VAL A 347 0.17 7.35 -21.99
CA VAL A 347 -1.15 7.89 -21.66
C VAL A 347 -1.05 9.38 -21.39
N LYS A 348 -0.11 9.81 -20.55
CA LYS A 348 0.10 11.22 -20.23
C LYS A 348 0.22 12.06 -21.49
N TYR A 349 1.14 11.72 -22.37
CA TYR A 349 1.42 12.53 -23.57
C TYR A 349 0.32 12.44 -24.62
N ARG A 350 -0.42 11.33 -24.69
CA ARG A 350 -1.61 11.22 -25.54
C ARG A 350 -2.70 12.22 -25.08
N GLU A 351 -2.98 12.28 -23.78
CA GLU A 351 -3.98 13.22 -23.25
C GLU A 351 -3.54 14.68 -23.46
N TYR A 352 -2.25 15.00 -23.29
CA TYR A 352 -1.74 16.34 -23.61
C TYR A 352 -1.86 16.65 -25.11
N GLU A 353 -1.53 15.72 -26.01
CA GLU A 353 -1.66 15.90 -27.47
C GLU A 353 -3.12 16.14 -27.86
N GLU A 354 -4.05 15.38 -27.29
CA GLU A 354 -5.49 15.57 -27.49
C GLU A 354 -5.97 16.94 -26.97
N ALA A 355 -5.58 17.32 -25.76
CA ALA A 355 -5.93 18.62 -25.19
C ALA A 355 -5.43 19.78 -26.04
N ILE A 356 -4.17 19.72 -26.52
CA ILE A 356 -3.58 20.73 -27.40
C ILE A 356 -4.33 20.77 -28.75
N SER A 357 -4.67 19.62 -29.34
CA SER A 357 -5.40 19.50 -30.59
C SER A 357 -6.79 20.16 -30.50
N ARG A 358 -7.56 19.87 -29.42
CA ARG A 358 -8.86 20.50 -29.18
C ARG A 358 -8.73 22.00 -28.93
N CYS A 359 -7.73 22.42 -28.17
CA CYS A 359 -7.46 23.83 -27.96
C CYS A 359 -7.13 24.57 -29.27
N PHE A 360 -6.40 23.93 -30.19
CA PHE A 360 -6.15 24.48 -31.53
C PHE A 360 -7.44 24.63 -32.33
N GLN A 361 -8.32 23.61 -32.34
CA GLN A 361 -9.61 23.68 -33.03
C GLN A 361 -10.50 24.79 -32.45
N TYR A 362 -10.52 24.93 -31.13
CA TYR A 362 -11.24 26.01 -30.45
C TYR A 362 -10.71 27.38 -30.87
N LYS A 363 -9.39 27.59 -30.93
CA LYS A 363 -8.78 28.85 -31.36
C LYS A 363 -9.05 29.15 -32.83
N LEU A 364 -8.98 28.16 -33.72
CA LEU A 364 -9.32 28.33 -35.13
C LEU A 364 -10.76 28.78 -35.34
N SER A 365 -11.71 28.17 -34.64
CA SER A 365 -13.12 28.55 -34.70
C SER A 365 -13.36 29.97 -34.18
N SER A 366 -12.67 30.37 -33.11
CA SER A 366 -12.72 31.74 -32.56
C SER A 366 -12.12 32.77 -33.53
N TYR A 367 -10.99 32.49 -34.20
CA TYR A 367 -10.38 33.40 -35.18
C TYR A 367 -11.18 33.55 -36.47
N ALA A 368 -11.90 32.50 -36.89
CA ALA A 368 -12.79 32.57 -38.04
C ALA A 368 -13.93 33.57 -37.84
N THR A 369 -14.39 33.77 -36.57
CA THR A 369 -15.42 34.75 -36.22
C THR A 369 -14.91 36.17 -36.10
N THR A 370 -13.60 36.40 -35.89
CA THR A 370 -13.01 37.75 -35.66
C THR A 370 -12.23 38.32 -36.86
N ASN A 371 -12.17 37.64 -38.01
CA ASN A 371 -11.42 38.02 -39.22
C ASN A 371 -9.92 38.26 -39.01
N THR A 372 -9.30 37.71 -37.96
CA THR A 372 -7.86 37.84 -37.65
C THR A 372 -7.03 36.68 -38.19
N VAL A 373 -7.31 36.22 -39.38
CA VAL A 373 -6.82 34.94 -39.97
C VAL A 373 -5.30 34.90 -40.24
N ASN A 374 -4.59 36.02 -40.19
CA ASN A 374 -3.18 36.09 -40.66
C ASN A 374 -2.10 36.09 -39.56
N ASP A 375 -2.42 36.25 -38.30
CA ASP A 375 -1.42 36.23 -37.22
C ASP A 375 -1.03 34.81 -36.85
N PRO A 376 0.30 34.54 -36.68
CA PRO A 376 0.73 33.21 -36.23
C PRO A 376 0.22 32.89 -34.84
N LEU A 377 -0.37 31.69 -34.68
CA LEU A 377 -0.70 31.18 -33.36
C LEU A 377 0.57 30.94 -32.55
N THR A 378 0.67 31.49 -31.35
CA THR A 378 1.85 31.30 -30.50
C THR A 378 1.53 30.39 -29.32
N LEU A 379 2.24 29.26 -29.28
CA LEU A 379 2.17 28.30 -28.15
C LEU A 379 3.50 28.35 -27.39
N MET A 380 3.40 28.49 -26.07
CA MET A 380 4.57 28.46 -25.18
C MET A 380 4.55 27.23 -24.31
N VAL A 381 5.61 26.41 -24.34
CA VAL A 381 5.84 25.28 -23.44
C VAL A 381 6.79 25.76 -22.35
N VAL A 382 6.30 25.76 -21.10
CA VAL A 382 7.10 26.15 -19.92
C VAL A 382 7.45 24.90 -19.09
N GLY A 383 8.72 24.80 -18.65
CA GLY A 383 9.26 23.56 -18.12
C GLY A 383 9.39 22.50 -19.22
N ALA A 384 9.96 22.91 -20.38
CA ALA A 384 9.93 22.07 -21.58
C ALA A 384 10.73 20.75 -21.44
N GLY A 385 11.64 20.65 -20.47
CA GLY A 385 12.49 19.49 -20.29
C GLY A 385 13.27 19.14 -21.54
N ARG A 386 13.20 17.90 -21.99
CA ARG A 386 13.79 17.45 -23.27
C ARG A 386 12.83 17.54 -24.47
N GLY A 387 11.68 18.20 -24.29
CA GLY A 387 10.74 18.60 -25.33
C GLY A 387 9.65 17.58 -25.72
N PRO A 388 9.14 16.72 -24.83
CA PRO A 388 8.02 15.84 -25.18
C PRO A 388 6.76 16.64 -25.52
N LEU A 389 6.41 17.66 -24.74
CA LEU A 389 5.24 18.52 -25.01
C LEU A 389 5.40 19.36 -26.26
N VAL A 390 6.63 19.77 -26.63
CA VAL A 390 6.89 20.41 -27.93
C VAL A 390 6.57 19.45 -29.07
N THR A 391 6.90 18.15 -28.91
CA THR A 391 6.56 17.12 -29.88
C THR A 391 5.04 16.94 -29.99
N CYS A 392 4.32 16.88 -28.83
CA CYS A 392 2.85 16.82 -28.80
C CYS A 392 2.23 18.04 -29.52
N ALA A 393 2.76 19.26 -29.30
CA ALA A 393 2.26 20.47 -29.97
C ALA A 393 2.47 20.43 -31.49
N LEU A 394 3.60 19.92 -31.95
CA LEU A 394 3.88 19.75 -33.41
C LEU A 394 2.95 18.69 -34.03
N ASN A 395 2.70 17.60 -33.33
CA ASN A 395 1.77 16.56 -33.79
C ASN A 395 0.33 17.08 -33.83
N ALA A 396 -0.11 17.72 -32.76
CA ALA A 396 -1.45 18.32 -32.65
C ALA A 396 -1.67 19.36 -33.78
N ALA A 397 -0.66 20.16 -34.11
CA ALA A 397 -0.72 21.11 -35.22
C ALA A 397 -0.95 20.42 -36.57
N LYS A 398 -0.26 19.32 -36.83
CA LYS A 398 -0.48 18.50 -38.06
C LYS A 398 -1.89 17.94 -38.12
N ILE A 399 -2.39 17.39 -37.00
CA ILE A 399 -3.74 16.81 -36.90
C ILE A 399 -4.80 17.90 -37.14
N SER A 400 -4.62 19.10 -36.54
CA SER A 400 -5.56 20.22 -36.64
C SER A 400 -5.38 21.08 -37.91
N GLY A 401 -4.42 20.76 -38.79
CA GLY A 401 -4.15 21.50 -40.03
C GLY A 401 -3.56 22.89 -39.85
N ILE A 402 -2.92 23.17 -38.69
CA ILE A 402 -2.29 24.49 -38.41
C ILE A 402 -0.92 24.56 -39.06
N THR A 403 -0.74 25.50 -40.00
CA THR A 403 0.53 25.74 -40.71
C THR A 403 1.30 26.92 -40.17
N ASN A 404 0.62 27.92 -39.60
CA ASN A 404 1.24 29.15 -39.06
C ASN A 404 1.28 29.09 -37.51
N LEU A 405 2.22 28.31 -36.95
CA LEU A 405 2.39 28.09 -35.52
C LEU A 405 3.82 28.45 -35.09
N ASN A 406 3.95 29.30 -34.10
CA ASN A 406 5.19 29.58 -33.39
C ASN A 406 5.19 28.86 -32.05
N ILE A 407 6.23 28.08 -31.76
CA ILE A 407 6.42 27.39 -30.48
C ILE A 407 7.63 28.01 -29.76
N VAL A 408 7.42 28.43 -28.51
CA VAL A 408 8.49 28.90 -27.63
C VAL A 408 8.62 27.90 -26.46
N ALA A 409 9.77 27.22 -26.39
CA ALA A 409 10.08 26.26 -25.37
C ALA A 409 11.01 26.87 -24.30
N VAL A 410 10.51 27.02 -23.07
CA VAL A 410 11.24 27.63 -21.95
C VAL A 410 11.66 26.53 -20.97
N GLU A 411 12.97 26.42 -20.72
CA GLU A 411 13.53 25.41 -19.80
C GLU A 411 14.64 26.03 -18.95
N LYS A 412 14.63 25.78 -17.63
CA LYS A 412 15.65 26.31 -16.73
C LYS A 412 16.88 25.40 -16.59
N ASN A 413 16.68 24.06 -16.68
CA ASN A 413 17.76 23.10 -16.55
C ASN A 413 18.73 23.19 -17.75
N PRO A 414 19.95 23.70 -17.57
CA PRO A 414 20.88 23.94 -18.70
C PRO A 414 21.24 22.64 -19.42
N ASN A 415 21.22 21.50 -18.74
CA ASN A 415 21.52 20.21 -19.34
C ASN A 415 20.38 19.71 -20.24
N ALA A 416 19.11 19.90 -19.81
CA ALA A 416 17.96 19.60 -20.65
C ALA A 416 17.88 20.51 -21.87
N VAL A 417 18.25 21.78 -21.72
CA VAL A 417 18.31 22.75 -22.83
C VAL A 417 19.24 22.30 -23.97
N VAL A 418 20.37 21.65 -23.67
CA VAL A 418 21.27 21.09 -24.69
C VAL A 418 20.54 20.06 -25.55
N THR A 419 19.87 19.12 -24.93
CA THR A 419 19.09 18.09 -25.63
C THR A 419 17.90 18.70 -26.39
N LEU A 420 17.21 19.65 -25.78
CA LEU A 420 16.06 20.34 -26.37
C LEU A 420 16.47 21.08 -27.67
N ARG A 421 17.57 21.86 -27.65
CA ARG A 421 18.11 22.54 -28.82
C ARG A 421 18.51 21.58 -29.94
N ALA A 422 19.19 20.47 -29.58
CA ALA A 422 19.61 19.48 -30.58
C ALA A 422 18.40 18.79 -31.23
N LYS A 423 17.37 18.43 -30.44
CA LYS A 423 16.16 17.75 -30.92
C LYS A 423 15.37 18.59 -31.91
N PHE A 424 15.26 19.92 -31.70
CA PHE A 424 14.45 20.81 -32.50
C PHE A 424 15.25 21.73 -33.44
N ALA A 425 16.55 21.46 -33.64
CA ALA A 425 17.43 22.27 -34.49
C ALA A 425 16.92 22.46 -35.94
N LYS A 426 16.14 21.50 -36.46
CA LYS A 426 15.58 21.55 -37.83
C LYS A 426 14.20 22.19 -37.91
N HIS A 427 13.60 22.62 -36.81
CA HIS A 427 12.26 23.19 -36.74
C HIS A 427 12.39 24.73 -36.63
N SER A 428 12.30 25.45 -37.75
CA SER A 428 12.43 26.92 -37.81
C SER A 428 11.36 27.65 -36.98
N ASN A 429 10.23 27.00 -36.71
CA ASN A 429 9.12 27.52 -35.92
C ASN A 429 9.22 27.20 -34.41
N VAL A 430 10.32 26.59 -33.94
CA VAL A 430 10.55 26.28 -32.52
C VAL A 430 11.73 27.11 -32.00
N LYS A 431 11.44 28.01 -31.04
CA LYS A 431 12.47 28.86 -30.37
C LYS A 431 12.71 28.28 -28.96
N VAL A 432 13.96 27.94 -28.61
CA VAL A 432 14.35 27.40 -27.29
C VAL A 432 14.97 28.49 -26.42
N ILE A 433 14.41 28.75 -25.28
CA ILE A 433 14.82 29.74 -24.27
C ILE A 433 15.36 29.04 -23.02
N ALA A 434 16.64 29.31 -22.72
CA ALA A 434 17.25 28.84 -21.46
C ALA A 434 16.97 29.87 -20.34
N SER A 435 15.91 29.68 -19.58
CA SER A 435 15.51 30.60 -18.50
C SER A 435 14.53 29.93 -17.53
N ASP A 436 14.51 30.45 -16.30
CA ASP A 436 13.38 30.22 -15.39
C ASP A 436 12.14 30.95 -15.97
N MET A 437 11.02 30.23 -16.09
CA MET A 437 9.76 30.78 -16.62
C MET A 437 9.24 31.97 -15.79
N ARG A 438 9.55 32.04 -14.51
CA ARG A 438 9.14 33.15 -13.63
C ARG A 438 9.89 34.44 -13.95
N LEU A 439 11.10 34.34 -14.49
CA LEU A 439 12.00 35.47 -14.79
C LEU A 439 11.99 35.88 -16.27
N TYR A 440 11.63 34.95 -17.14
CA TYR A 440 11.62 35.20 -18.58
C TYR A 440 10.67 36.36 -18.96
N LYS A 441 11.08 37.19 -19.93
CA LYS A 441 10.27 38.26 -20.49
C LYS A 441 10.14 38.04 -22.01
N PRO A 442 8.96 37.56 -22.47
CA PRO A 442 8.75 37.28 -23.89
C PRO A 442 8.58 38.55 -24.70
N GLU A 443 9.03 38.50 -25.92
CA GLU A 443 8.85 39.58 -26.94
C GLU A 443 7.36 39.66 -27.35
N HIS A 444 6.70 38.50 -27.45
CA HIS A 444 5.28 38.40 -27.85
C HIS A 444 4.50 37.53 -26.84
N LYS A 445 3.24 37.87 -26.65
CA LYS A 445 2.31 37.09 -25.81
C LYS A 445 1.90 35.82 -26.53
N ALA A 446 1.71 34.75 -25.76
CA ALA A 446 1.22 33.46 -26.22
C ALA A 446 -0.31 33.37 -26.20
N ASP A 447 -0.86 32.62 -27.13
CA ASP A 447 -2.27 32.25 -27.16
C ASP A 447 -2.54 31.07 -26.25
N ILE A 448 -1.56 30.15 -26.14
CA ILE A 448 -1.63 28.93 -25.39
C ILE A 448 -0.36 28.76 -24.58
N LEU A 449 -0.50 28.46 -23.31
CA LEU A 449 0.58 28.06 -22.40
C LEU A 449 0.42 26.57 -22.03
N VAL A 450 1.43 25.77 -22.33
CA VAL A 450 1.41 24.33 -22.03
C VAL A 450 2.51 24.02 -21.02
N SER A 451 2.20 23.23 -20.01
CA SER A 451 3.16 22.80 -19.01
C SER A 451 2.84 21.40 -18.46
N GLU A 452 3.85 20.70 -18.00
CA GLU A 452 3.71 19.53 -17.14
C GLU A 452 4.68 19.75 -15.96
N LEU A 453 4.11 20.24 -14.85
CA LEU A 453 4.79 20.65 -13.62
C LEU A 453 4.08 20.06 -12.39
N LEU A 454 3.32 18.98 -12.62
CA LEU A 454 2.48 18.34 -11.59
C LEU A 454 3.29 17.32 -10.82
N GLY A 455 3.14 17.34 -9.50
CA GLY A 455 3.61 16.27 -8.64
C GLY A 455 2.48 15.33 -8.22
N SER A 456 2.79 14.35 -7.39
CA SER A 456 1.85 13.30 -6.92
C SER A 456 0.64 13.83 -6.14
N PHE A 457 0.69 15.08 -5.66
CA PHE A 457 -0.43 15.77 -5.03
C PHE A 457 -0.92 16.97 -5.87
N GLY A 458 -0.51 17.02 -7.12
CA GLY A 458 -0.78 18.10 -8.07
C GLY A 458 0.19 19.27 -7.89
N ASP A 459 0.18 19.90 -6.73
CA ASP A 459 0.92 21.14 -6.45
C ASP A 459 2.27 20.96 -5.74
N ASN A 460 2.66 19.72 -5.40
CA ASN A 460 3.88 19.47 -4.61
C ASN A 460 5.20 19.58 -5.39
N GLU A 461 5.15 19.91 -6.67
CA GLU A 461 6.32 20.34 -7.48
C GLU A 461 6.27 21.83 -7.85
N LEU A 462 5.40 22.58 -7.16
CA LEU A 462 5.23 24.03 -7.25
C LEU A 462 4.67 24.52 -8.59
N SER A 463 3.81 23.71 -9.23
CA SER A 463 3.09 24.13 -10.45
C SER A 463 2.33 25.45 -10.25
N PRO A 464 1.65 25.74 -9.11
CA PRO A 464 0.97 27.02 -8.92
C PRO A 464 1.92 28.20 -8.99
N GLU A 465 3.03 28.19 -8.26
CA GLU A 465 4.01 29.28 -8.23
C GLU A 465 4.70 29.50 -9.59
N CYS A 466 4.93 28.41 -10.32
CA CYS A 466 5.50 28.47 -11.67
C CYS A 466 4.52 29.08 -12.66
N LEU A 467 3.28 28.62 -12.66
CA LEU A 467 2.25 29.07 -13.59
C LEU A 467 1.76 30.49 -13.30
N ASP A 468 1.66 30.89 -12.04
CA ASP A 468 1.40 32.28 -11.66
C ASP A 468 2.49 33.22 -12.20
N GLY A 469 3.75 32.78 -12.15
CA GLY A 469 4.87 33.51 -12.75
C GLY A 469 4.81 33.55 -14.28
N ALA A 470 4.32 32.48 -14.91
CA ALA A 470 4.27 32.33 -16.38
C ALA A 470 2.99 32.88 -17.03
N GLN A 471 1.87 32.96 -16.30
CA GLN A 471 0.58 33.43 -16.87
C GLN A 471 0.65 34.85 -17.47
N LYS A 472 1.60 35.68 -17.02
CA LYS A 472 1.87 36.97 -17.61
C LYS A 472 2.24 36.89 -19.09
N PHE A 473 2.63 35.74 -19.59
CA PHE A 473 2.99 35.50 -21.01
C PHE A 473 1.76 35.33 -21.90
N LEU A 474 0.62 34.98 -21.31
CA LEU A 474 -0.64 34.78 -22.04
C LEU A 474 -1.27 36.11 -22.49
N LYS A 475 -1.93 36.06 -23.63
CA LYS A 475 -2.80 37.15 -24.11
C LYS A 475 -4.00 37.27 -23.20
N LYS A 476 -4.40 38.48 -22.80
CA LYS A 476 -5.63 38.73 -22.02
C LYS A 476 -6.72 39.24 -22.96
N PRO A 477 -7.98 38.81 -22.79
CA PRO A 477 -8.47 37.82 -21.82
C PRO A 477 -8.38 36.37 -22.31
N ASP A 478 -8.06 36.11 -23.58
CA ASP A 478 -8.36 34.86 -24.30
C ASP A 478 -7.22 33.83 -24.26
N GLY A 479 -6.17 34.06 -23.47
CA GLY A 479 -5.06 33.13 -23.35
C GLY A 479 -5.47 31.88 -22.56
N ILE A 480 -5.09 30.69 -23.03
CA ILE A 480 -5.46 29.40 -22.47
C ILE A 480 -4.24 28.74 -21.84
N SER A 481 -4.39 28.21 -20.63
CA SER A 481 -3.41 27.35 -19.97
C SER A 481 -3.79 25.87 -20.08
N ILE A 482 -2.83 25.02 -20.41
CA ILE A 482 -2.94 23.56 -20.37
C ILE A 482 -1.83 23.05 -19.45
N PRO A 483 -2.18 22.51 -18.25
CA PRO A 483 -3.52 22.33 -17.68
C PRO A 483 -4.20 23.66 -17.30
N CYS A 484 -5.54 23.62 -17.27
CA CYS A 484 -6.35 24.75 -16.80
C CYS A 484 -6.65 24.69 -15.30
N ASP A 485 -6.57 23.51 -14.68
CA ASP A 485 -6.65 23.35 -13.22
C ASP A 485 -5.87 22.13 -12.73
N SER A 486 -5.62 22.09 -11.44
CA SER A 486 -5.23 20.88 -10.72
C SER A 486 -5.93 20.83 -9.36
N THR A 487 -6.45 19.67 -9.00
CA THR A 487 -7.14 19.44 -7.72
C THR A 487 -6.49 18.28 -6.98
N SER A 488 -6.04 18.51 -5.74
CA SER A 488 -5.55 17.47 -4.86
C SER A 488 -6.68 16.81 -4.06
N PHE A 489 -6.50 15.54 -3.71
CA PHE A 489 -7.45 14.74 -2.95
C PHE A 489 -6.75 14.05 -1.79
N LEU A 490 -7.47 13.86 -0.69
CA LEU A 490 -7.03 13.11 0.48
C LEU A 490 -8.00 11.98 0.80
N SER A 491 -7.45 10.82 1.26
CA SER A 491 -8.19 9.69 1.80
C SER A 491 -7.49 9.14 3.03
N PRO A 492 -8.19 8.85 4.16
CA PRO A 492 -7.60 8.19 5.30
C PRO A 492 -7.33 6.71 4.97
N ILE A 493 -6.16 6.20 5.37
CA ILE A 493 -5.74 4.83 5.06
C ILE A 493 -5.22 4.05 6.26
N THR A 494 -5.43 2.73 6.20
CA THR A 494 -4.74 1.75 7.02
C THR A 494 -3.53 1.23 6.24
N THR A 495 -2.34 1.35 6.78
CA THR A 495 -1.12 0.76 6.22
C THR A 495 -0.07 0.55 7.32
N ASN A 496 -0.10 -0.61 7.93
CA ASN A 496 0.83 -0.97 9.00
C ASN A 496 2.29 -0.98 8.49
N LYS A 497 2.51 -1.44 7.26
CA LYS A 497 3.83 -1.58 6.66
C LYS A 497 4.52 -0.23 6.48
N LEU A 498 3.86 0.74 5.84
CA LEU A 498 4.43 2.07 5.61
C LEU A 498 4.69 2.82 6.90
N TRP A 499 3.76 2.72 7.86
CA TRP A 499 3.94 3.35 9.14
C TRP A 499 5.14 2.79 9.90
N ASN A 500 5.30 1.44 9.91
CA ASN A 500 6.45 0.79 10.53
C ASN A 500 7.77 1.17 9.83
N GLU A 501 7.77 1.32 8.50
CA GLU A 501 8.95 1.79 7.76
C GLU A 501 9.38 3.19 8.21
N GLY A 502 8.44 4.15 8.32
CA GLY A 502 8.73 5.49 8.82
C GLY A 502 9.14 5.50 10.31
N ASN A 503 8.55 4.65 11.12
CA ASN A 503 8.81 4.58 12.56
C ASN A 503 10.13 3.87 12.92
N LYS A 504 10.78 3.19 11.99
CA LYS A 504 12.12 2.58 12.20
C LYS A 504 13.18 3.61 12.58
N TYR A 505 13.04 4.82 12.06
CA TYR A 505 13.98 5.90 12.30
C TYR A 505 13.67 6.51 13.66
N LYS A 506 14.52 6.22 14.67
CA LYS A 506 14.37 6.76 16.04
C LYS A 506 14.84 8.22 16.13
N ASP A 507 14.26 9.09 15.33
CA ASP A 507 14.65 10.49 15.14
C ASP A 507 13.61 11.47 15.69
N ASN A 508 12.97 11.13 16.79
CA ASN A 508 11.89 11.89 17.42
C ASN A 508 10.67 12.09 16.49
N GLY A 509 10.42 11.14 15.58
CA GLY A 509 9.26 11.14 14.70
C GLY A 509 9.38 12.03 13.46
N LYS A 510 10.55 12.55 13.13
CA LYS A 510 10.74 13.37 11.92
C LYS A 510 10.30 12.67 10.64
N HIS A 511 10.61 11.38 10.49
CA HIS A 511 10.19 10.59 9.35
C HIS A 511 8.66 10.40 9.26
N LEU A 512 7.95 10.57 10.38
CA LEU A 512 6.48 10.58 10.41
C LEU A 512 5.88 11.98 10.17
N GLU A 513 6.68 12.96 9.77
CA GLU A 513 6.27 14.29 9.34
C GLU A 513 6.65 14.59 7.89
N ILE A 514 7.22 13.62 7.18
CA ILE A 514 7.60 13.76 5.77
C ILE A 514 6.47 13.21 4.90
N PRO A 515 5.93 13.98 3.95
CA PRO A 515 5.10 13.44 2.88
C PRO A 515 5.96 12.61 1.93
N TYR A 516 5.57 11.35 1.68
CA TYR A 516 6.29 10.44 0.80
C TYR A 516 5.54 10.17 -0.48
N VAL A 517 6.24 9.97 -1.59
CA VAL A 517 5.70 9.37 -2.80
C VAL A 517 5.79 7.85 -2.65
N VAL A 518 4.68 7.14 -2.81
CA VAL A 518 4.58 5.70 -2.56
C VAL A 518 3.69 5.01 -3.58
N ARG A 519 4.18 3.92 -4.18
CA ARG A 519 3.29 2.98 -4.87
C ARG A 519 2.56 2.14 -3.83
N LEU A 520 1.39 2.61 -3.39
CA LEU A 520 0.56 1.94 -2.39
C LEU A 520 0.14 0.55 -2.88
N HIS A 521 0.42 -0.48 -2.07
CA HIS A 521 0.09 -1.88 -2.36
C HIS A 521 -0.55 -2.56 -1.15
N ASP A 522 0.15 -2.64 -0.01
CA ASP A 522 -0.37 -3.22 1.22
C ASP A 522 -1.06 -2.13 2.06
N PHE A 523 -2.27 -1.77 1.67
CA PHE A 523 -3.07 -0.74 2.34
C PHE A 523 -4.57 -1.02 2.22
N PHE A 524 -5.34 -0.32 3.06
CA PHE A 524 -6.80 -0.29 3.00
C PHE A 524 -7.29 1.16 3.06
N GLU A 525 -8.14 1.55 2.13
CA GLU A 525 -8.76 2.87 2.09
C GLU A 525 -9.97 2.89 3.03
N ILE A 526 -9.90 3.70 4.10
CA ILE A 526 -10.92 3.76 5.17
C ILE A 526 -12.19 4.45 4.66
N ALA A 527 -12.02 5.43 3.81
CA ALA A 527 -13.11 6.19 3.19
C ALA A 527 -12.64 6.76 1.85
N ASP A 528 -13.58 7.02 0.96
CA ASP A 528 -13.33 7.62 -0.35
C ASP A 528 -12.54 8.93 -0.28
N ALA A 529 -11.69 9.16 -1.27
CA ALA A 529 -10.91 10.37 -1.39
C ALA A 529 -11.80 11.62 -1.58
N LYS A 530 -11.47 12.73 -0.90
CA LYS A 530 -12.17 14.01 -0.98
C LYS A 530 -11.26 15.13 -1.47
N LYS A 531 -11.86 16.08 -2.20
CA LYS A 531 -11.16 17.29 -2.71
C LYS A 531 -10.54 18.09 -1.56
N CYS A 532 -9.23 18.36 -1.69
CA CYS A 532 -8.47 19.15 -0.73
C CYS A 532 -8.21 20.56 -1.26
N PHE A 533 -7.30 20.74 -2.18
CA PHE A 533 -6.93 22.02 -2.78
C PHE A 533 -7.20 22.03 -4.26
N THR A 534 -7.59 23.20 -4.80
CA THR A 534 -7.71 23.42 -6.26
C THR A 534 -6.96 24.68 -6.63
N PHE A 535 -6.20 24.59 -7.72
CA PHE A 535 -5.51 25.70 -8.37
C PHE A 535 -5.98 25.80 -9.81
N VAL A 536 -6.37 27.02 -10.23
CA VAL A 536 -6.89 27.29 -11.58
C VAL A 536 -5.93 28.22 -12.30
N HIS A 537 -5.67 27.95 -13.56
CA HIS A 537 -4.79 28.75 -14.40
C HIS A 537 -5.42 29.00 -15.79
N PRO A 538 -5.29 30.21 -16.33
CA PRO A 538 -4.73 31.41 -15.72
C PRO A 538 -5.63 31.97 -14.61
N ASN A 539 -5.01 32.56 -13.58
CA ASN A 539 -5.69 33.16 -12.45
C ASN A 539 -5.76 34.68 -12.65
N TRP A 540 -6.70 35.15 -13.50
CA TRP A 540 -6.81 36.57 -13.85
C TRP A 540 -7.50 37.41 -12.79
N ASP A 541 -8.31 36.79 -11.91
CA ASP A 541 -9.25 37.49 -11.01
C ASP A 541 -8.59 38.00 -9.73
N ASN A 542 -7.37 37.54 -9.43
CA ASN A 542 -6.66 37.93 -8.25
C ASN A 542 -5.55 38.94 -8.55
N GLU A 543 -5.65 40.15 -7.96
CA GLU A 543 -4.58 41.15 -8.01
C GLU A 543 -3.35 40.70 -7.20
N VAL A 544 -3.58 40.00 -6.09
CA VAL A 544 -2.54 39.38 -5.25
C VAL A 544 -2.73 37.87 -5.23
N ILE A 545 -1.74 37.18 -5.75
CA ILE A 545 -1.75 35.71 -5.78
C ILE A 545 -1.26 35.19 -4.42
N ASP A 546 -2.11 34.41 -3.76
CA ASP A 546 -1.81 33.72 -2.51
C ASP A 546 -2.05 32.20 -2.67
N ASN A 547 -0.97 31.44 -2.66
CA ASN A 547 -1.00 29.98 -2.79
C ASN A 547 -1.07 29.24 -1.45
N ARG A 548 -1.21 29.94 -0.32
CA ARG A 548 -1.56 29.31 0.95
C ARG A 548 -2.97 28.75 0.87
N ARG A 549 -3.15 27.58 1.45
CA ARG A 549 -4.46 26.91 1.49
C ARG A 549 -4.71 26.32 2.86
N PHE A 550 -5.97 26.27 3.22
CA PHE A 550 -6.48 25.55 4.39
C PHE A 550 -7.72 24.75 4.00
N LYS A 551 -7.79 23.52 4.43
CA LYS A 551 -8.97 22.68 4.23
C LYS A 551 -9.24 21.84 5.46
N LYS A 552 -10.49 21.87 5.91
CA LYS A 552 -11.06 20.91 6.84
C LYS A 552 -11.76 19.82 6.03
N LEU A 553 -11.39 18.58 6.26
CA LEU A 553 -11.99 17.42 5.63
C LEU A 553 -12.58 16.51 6.70
N VAL A 554 -13.74 15.93 6.41
CA VAL A 554 -14.45 15.02 7.30
C VAL A 554 -14.75 13.74 6.52
N PHE A 555 -14.32 12.59 7.03
CA PHE A 555 -14.53 11.29 6.42
C PHE A 555 -15.36 10.42 7.36
N LYS A 556 -16.16 9.52 6.80
CA LYS A 556 -16.90 8.52 7.55
C LYS A 556 -16.26 7.17 7.34
N ALA A 557 -15.80 6.55 8.41
CA ALA A 557 -15.17 5.23 8.34
C ALA A 557 -16.16 4.14 7.91
N THR A 558 -15.70 3.24 7.07
CA THR A 558 -16.54 2.16 6.51
C THR A 558 -16.53 0.88 7.34
N VAL A 559 -15.48 0.68 8.15
CA VAL A 559 -15.29 -0.47 9.06
C VAL A 559 -14.44 -0.05 10.25
N ASN A 560 -14.45 -0.86 11.31
CA ASN A 560 -13.47 -0.71 12.41
C ASN A 560 -12.06 -0.98 11.90
N THR A 561 -11.13 -0.01 12.06
CA THR A 561 -9.75 -0.16 11.60
C THR A 561 -8.83 0.83 12.31
N ILE A 562 -7.53 0.81 11.98
CA ILE A 562 -6.56 1.81 12.44
C ILE A 562 -6.21 2.77 11.30
N CYS A 563 -6.34 4.06 11.53
CA CYS A 563 -5.83 5.07 10.63
C CYS A 563 -4.34 5.30 10.90
N HIS A 564 -3.50 5.05 9.87
CA HIS A 564 -2.05 5.24 9.94
C HIS A 564 -1.58 6.54 9.28
N GLY A 565 -2.47 7.19 8.52
CA GLY A 565 -2.18 8.40 7.76
C GLY A 565 -3.17 8.61 6.63
N PHE A 566 -2.77 9.44 5.67
CA PHE A 566 -3.62 9.80 4.54
C PHE A 566 -2.89 9.51 3.23
N ALA A 567 -3.62 8.97 2.26
CA ALA A 567 -3.19 8.91 0.86
C ALA A 567 -3.56 10.21 0.16
N GLY A 568 -2.63 10.74 -0.63
CA GLY A 568 -2.83 11.94 -1.45
C GLY A 568 -2.84 11.59 -2.93
N TYR A 569 -3.78 12.17 -3.67
CA TYR A 569 -3.96 11.99 -5.11
C TYR A 569 -4.18 13.33 -5.78
N PHE A 570 -4.15 13.36 -7.11
CA PHE A 570 -4.57 14.53 -7.87
C PHE A 570 -5.41 14.16 -9.10
N GLU A 571 -6.18 15.15 -9.55
CA GLU A 571 -6.78 15.26 -10.88
C GLU A 571 -6.38 16.59 -11.47
N SER A 572 -6.16 16.64 -12.78
CA SER A 572 -5.85 17.87 -13.50
C SER A 572 -6.60 17.91 -14.83
N THR A 573 -7.44 18.92 -15.00
CA THR A 573 -8.11 19.19 -16.27
C THR A 573 -7.09 19.86 -17.19
N LEU A 574 -6.83 19.25 -18.34
CA LEU A 574 -5.95 19.78 -19.34
C LEU A 574 -6.68 20.82 -20.20
N PHE A 575 -7.77 20.43 -20.82
CA PHE A 575 -8.65 21.30 -21.59
C PHE A 575 -10.02 20.67 -21.77
N GLU A 576 -11.12 21.42 -21.50
CA GLU A 576 -12.50 20.93 -21.53
C GLU A 576 -12.69 19.66 -20.69
N ASP A 577 -13.07 18.53 -21.31
CA ASP A 577 -13.26 17.24 -20.67
C ASP A 577 -12.02 16.34 -20.71
N VAL A 578 -10.91 16.80 -21.29
CA VAL A 578 -9.64 16.07 -21.29
C VAL A 578 -8.91 16.30 -19.98
N PHE A 579 -8.66 15.24 -19.24
CA PHE A 579 -8.00 15.30 -17.93
C PHE A 579 -7.05 14.12 -17.68
N ILE A 580 -6.19 14.28 -16.69
CA ILE A 580 -5.33 13.22 -16.14
C ILE A 580 -5.59 13.07 -14.65
N SER A 581 -5.57 11.84 -14.14
CA SER A 581 -5.89 11.56 -12.75
C SER A 581 -5.16 10.33 -12.21
N ILE A 582 -4.71 10.42 -10.95
CA ILE A 582 -4.30 9.26 -10.13
C ILE A 582 -5.26 8.98 -8.99
N ASN A 583 -6.39 9.70 -8.90
CA ASN A 583 -7.44 9.41 -7.96
C ASN A 583 -8.08 8.05 -8.30
N PRO A 584 -8.22 7.10 -7.35
CA PRO A 584 -8.76 5.77 -7.62
C PRO A 584 -10.10 5.74 -8.36
N LYS A 585 -10.96 6.75 -8.14
CA LYS A 585 -12.29 6.83 -8.77
C LYS A 585 -12.27 7.28 -10.22
N SER A 586 -11.27 8.03 -10.63
CA SER A 586 -11.16 8.64 -11.97
C SER A 586 -9.80 8.31 -12.63
N PHE A 587 -9.13 7.26 -12.19
CA PHE A 587 -7.79 6.90 -12.61
C PHE A 587 -7.67 6.80 -14.13
N SER A 588 -6.69 7.54 -14.68
CA SER A 588 -6.34 7.47 -16.11
C SER A 588 -5.67 6.13 -16.41
N THR A 589 -6.46 5.18 -16.90
CA THR A 589 -6.04 3.78 -17.07
C THR A 589 -4.76 3.65 -17.90
N GLY A 590 -3.78 2.95 -17.36
CA GLY A 590 -2.46 2.75 -17.99
C GLY A 590 -1.47 3.90 -17.80
N MET A 591 -1.82 4.94 -17.07
CA MET A 591 -0.91 6.00 -16.67
C MET A 591 -0.07 5.56 -15.47
N PHE A 592 1.26 5.68 -15.57
CA PHE A 592 2.21 5.28 -14.52
C PHE A 592 3.22 6.37 -14.14
N SER A 593 2.97 7.62 -14.55
CA SER A 593 3.89 8.73 -14.29
C SER A 593 3.98 9.15 -12.83
N TRP A 594 2.93 8.92 -12.05
CA TRP A 594 2.86 9.34 -10.65
C TRP A 594 2.33 8.22 -9.76
N PHE A 595 2.98 8.06 -8.62
CA PHE A 595 2.46 7.27 -7.50
C PHE A 595 1.74 8.21 -6.51
N PRO A 596 0.80 7.71 -5.70
CA PRO A 596 0.18 8.50 -4.64
C PRO A 596 1.18 9.09 -3.65
N MET A 597 0.77 10.12 -2.92
CA MET A 597 1.48 10.57 -1.72
C MET A 597 0.95 9.86 -0.47
N TYR A 598 1.81 9.71 0.53
CA TYR A 598 1.47 9.25 1.87
C TYR A 598 1.86 10.32 2.90
N PHE A 599 0.88 10.75 3.68
CA PHE A 599 1.03 11.67 4.81
C PHE A 599 0.88 10.87 6.10
N PRO A 600 1.98 10.47 6.76
CA PRO A 600 1.93 9.63 7.96
C PRO A 600 1.37 10.36 9.17
N LEU A 601 0.97 9.59 10.19
CA LEU A 601 0.63 10.09 11.51
C LEU A 601 1.68 9.63 12.53
N HIS A 602 2.04 10.50 13.48
CA HIS A 602 2.93 10.13 14.58
C HIS A 602 2.38 8.94 15.37
N THR A 603 1.10 9.00 15.69
CA THR A 603 0.40 7.98 16.45
C THR A 603 -0.83 7.54 15.66
N PRO A 604 -0.84 6.32 15.13
CA PRO A 604 -2.05 5.74 14.56
C PRO A 604 -3.17 5.65 15.59
N PHE A 605 -4.40 5.75 15.16
CA PHE A 605 -5.55 5.70 16.06
C PHE A 605 -6.63 4.74 15.56
N LEU A 606 -7.33 4.14 16.51
CA LEU A 606 -8.50 3.31 16.24
C LEU A 606 -9.65 4.20 15.75
N VAL A 607 -10.32 3.78 14.72
CA VAL A 607 -11.57 4.36 14.24
C VAL A 607 -12.62 3.25 14.14
N LYS A 608 -13.82 3.52 14.65
CA LYS A 608 -14.95 2.60 14.60
C LYS A 608 -15.73 2.79 13.29
N GLU A 609 -16.43 1.75 12.87
CA GLU A 609 -17.37 1.84 11.76
C GLU A 609 -18.37 2.99 11.99
N ASN A 610 -18.64 3.76 10.93
CA ASN A 610 -19.48 4.96 10.94
C ASN A 610 -18.93 6.15 11.77
N GLU A 611 -17.78 6.05 12.42
CA GLU A 611 -17.14 7.15 13.12
C GLU A 611 -16.54 8.17 12.16
N MET A 612 -16.54 9.43 12.57
CA MET A 612 -16.07 10.54 11.73
C MET A 612 -14.58 10.79 11.98
N ILE A 613 -13.81 10.86 10.89
CA ILE A 613 -12.40 11.31 10.92
C ILE A 613 -12.37 12.73 10.40
N GLU A 614 -12.02 13.67 11.26
CA GLU A 614 -11.83 15.06 10.88
C GLU A 614 -10.35 15.40 10.83
N VAL A 615 -9.88 15.90 9.67
CA VAL A 615 -8.51 16.33 9.45
C VAL A 615 -8.46 17.78 9.01
N ASN A 616 -7.58 18.56 9.61
CA ASN A 616 -7.19 19.87 9.14
C ASN A 616 -5.90 19.76 8.34
N PHE A 617 -5.88 20.38 7.15
CA PHE A 617 -4.77 20.30 6.22
C PHE A 617 -4.41 21.69 5.70
N TRP A 618 -3.13 22.07 5.78
CA TRP A 618 -2.63 23.36 5.34
C TRP A 618 -1.53 23.20 4.29
N ARG A 619 -1.55 24.09 3.32
CA ARG A 619 -0.42 24.40 2.46
C ARG A 619 0.13 25.77 2.86
N CYS A 620 1.35 25.81 3.29
CA CYS A 620 2.01 27.00 3.83
C CYS A 620 3.09 27.49 2.86
N VAL A 621 3.24 28.82 2.76
CA VAL A 621 4.24 29.48 1.93
C VAL A 621 4.91 30.57 2.75
N LYS A 622 6.23 30.50 2.91
CA LYS A 622 7.05 31.52 3.59
C LYS A 622 8.53 31.38 3.25
N ASP A 623 9.25 32.49 3.15
CA ASP A 623 10.71 32.54 3.05
C ASP A 623 11.28 31.64 1.93
N ARG A 624 10.67 31.65 0.76
CA ARG A 624 11.02 30.81 -0.41
C ARG A 624 10.87 29.30 -0.15
N LYS A 625 9.97 28.92 0.74
CA LYS A 625 9.63 27.55 1.05
C LYS A 625 8.13 27.34 0.95
N VAL A 626 7.74 26.16 0.50
CA VAL A 626 6.37 25.66 0.53
C VAL A 626 6.38 24.34 1.28
N TRP A 627 5.38 24.11 2.17
CA TRP A 627 5.27 22.86 2.90
C TRP A 627 3.81 22.56 3.25
N TYR A 628 3.56 21.33 3.67
CA TYR A 628 2.26 20.90 4.18
C TYR A 628 2.33 20.69 5.68
N GLU A 629 1.23 21.04 6.36
CA GLU A 629 0.97 20.72 7.76
C GLU A 629 -0.38 20.02 7.84
N TRP A 630 -0.49 19.05 8.75
CA TRP A 630 -1.74 18.32 8.94
C TRP A 630 -1.91 17.88 10.39
N CYS A 631 -3.19 17.78 10.83
CA CYS A 631 -3.54 17.18 12.11
C CYS A 631 -4.94 16.57 12.05
N VAL A 632 -5.14 15.54 12.86
CA VAL A 632 -6.46 14.97 13.13
C VAL A 632 -7.07 15.68 14.32
N VAL A 633 -8.38 15.97 14.26
CA VAL A 633 -9.15 16.58 15.36
C VAL A 633 -10.26 15.68 15.88
N GLN A 634 -10.70 14.70 15.08
CA GLN A 634 -11.63 13.65 15.47
C GLN A 634 -11.23 12.32 14.82
N PRO A 635 -11.39 11.17 15.50
CA PRO A 635 -11.98 10.96 16.84
C PRO A 635 -11.03 11.31 17.99
N CYS A 636 -9.77 11.54 17.70
CA CYS A 636 -8.75 11.95 18.67
C CYS A 636 -7.95 13.14 18.13
N VAL A 637 -7.39 13.93 19.02
CA VAL A 637 -6.55 15.08 18.64
C VAL A 637 -5.11 14.62 18.48
N SER A 638 -4.53 14.84 17.29
CA SER A 638 -3.11 14.62 17.04
C SER A 638 -2.33 15.94 17.16
N PRO A 639 -1.01 15.90 17.40
CA PRO A 639 -0.16 17.05 17.15
C PRO A 639 -0.26 17.51 15.69
N ILE A 640 0.07 18.78 15.44
CA ILE A 640 0.25 19.26 14.06
C ILE A 640 1.58 18.70 13.55
N HIS A 641 1.54 17.98 12.42
CA HIS A 641 2.72 17.42 11.76
C HIS A 641 3.41 18.49 10.92
N ASN A 642 4.74 18.41 10.84
CA ASN A 642 5.62 19.23 10.01
C ASN A 642 5.47 20.76 10.21
N VAL A 643 5.27 21.21 11.45
CA VAL A 643 5.09 22.63 11.80
C VAL A 643 6.26 23.48 11.27
N ASN A 644 5.94 24.56 10.56
CA ASN A 644 6.91 25.46 9.91
C ASN A 644 7.86 24.75 8.92
N GLY A 645 7.47 23.61 8.36
CA GLY A 645 8.30 22.84 7.44
C GLY A 645 9.58 22.30 8.08
N ARG A 646 9.53 21.95 9.38
CA ARG A 646 10.72 21.53 10.14
C ARG A 646 11.33 20.20 9.68
N SER A 647 10.50 19.32 9.11
CA SER A 647 10.90 17.98 8.67
C SER A 647 10.92 17.85 7.14
N SER A 648 10.02 18.56 6.45
CA SER A 648 9.93 18.52 4.98
C SER A 648 9.42 19.83 4.41
N TRP A 649 10.06 20.32 3.36
CA TRP A 649 9.67 21.52 2.62
C TRP A 649 10.17 21.46 1.17
N ILE A 650 9.58 22.26 0.31
CA ILE A 650 9.88 22.36 -1.12
C ILE A 650 10.44 23.76 -1.39
N GLY A 651 11.59 23.85 -2.10
CA GLY A 651 12.29 25.11 -2.39
C GLY A 651 11.69 25.85 -3.59
N LEU A 652 11.47 27.18 -3.43
CA LEU A 652 11.03 28.12 -4.49
C LEU A 652 12.19 28.67 -5.32
#